data_d559cd7ed54cc87b8bb2f8e3a1be1c52
#
_entry.id   d559cd7ed54cc87b8bb2f8e3a1be1c52
#
_cell.length_a   1.000
_cell.length_b   1.000
_cell.length_c   1.000
_cell.angle_alpha   90.00
_cell.angle_beta   90.00
_cell.angle_gamma   90.00
#
_symmetry.space_group_name_H-M   'P 1'
#
loop_
_entity.id
_entity.type
_entity.pdbx_description
1 polymer ?
#
loop_
_entity_poly.entity_id
_entity_poly.type
_entity_poly.pdbx_seq_one_letter_code
_entity_poly.pdbx_strand_id
1 'polypeptide(L)'
;MAGFVVPEDIEKIRSMANLYDIVSDDVMLKQSGSQYMGLCPFHDEKTPSFSVNPSNGYWHCFGCGKSGDVFNYVEERDGIDFREALELLADRYHYELHYQQGTQDRGSRHRGVSRARLLEACSEAQNFFSAQLFSPEALKARQLLAGRSFPQEACKRFGCGYAPRGGNELVRHLSAKGFTIEEMVGAGLARQGNHGAYDYFQGRVTWPICDTTGRTLGFGARKLFDDDRIEAKYINTPDTELYHKNKVLYGIDMAKETVRKTHQIVVVEGYTDVMACHLAGVRNAVATCGTAFGEEHAKIVRRLIADEKLGSIQLVGPVDGSRVVFTFDGDSAGQKAALRAFQFDGQFLTQTFVAVAHDGLDPCDLRIKDGDAAVRNLIKDAKPLYDFVIDSIIDRFDTQITPGSVGAARAVAPILAQIRDRSLVDAYTRKAAGRIGMDVAMLRQAVSEERKRQHVRSEDIYAPVPETHGFARRSMRGPAGAGQQEMVSPQAVARFDAANQNYYSVDDAVFSTEQQFMGMVVQLPRAFDPTQFANLTENCFRIPTFQSLFDVVQAVGGLPAADSGLNASTWVETLVQMAGPMLAPVVQQLAAMPLPVIADPQIVEQQHQAGASAPLRAASSREANYALQLLVKLLDADCVRRIGQIRARMKGMPEGEAKFRLLGEVSAIEQQRKQIQDYVYNSNVR
;
A
#
# COMPACT_ATOMS: atom_id res chain seq x y z
N MET A 1 4.02 -30.87 17.42
CA MET A 1 5.07 -30.26 18.29
C MET A 1 5.68 -29.12 17.52
N ALA A 2 5.41 -27.90 17.91
CA ALA A 2 5.91 -26.74 17.18
C ALA A 2 7.29 -26.39 17.76
N GLY A 3 8.36 -26.75 17.06
CA GLY A 3 9.73 -26.33 17.34
C GLY A 3 9.95 -24.87 16.95
N PHE A 4 10.98 -24.21 17.50
CA PHE A 4 11.45 -22.92 16.99
C PHE A 4 12.18 -23.14 15.67
N VAL A 5 11.94 -22.26 14.68
CA VAL A 5 12.71 -22.28 13.43
C VAL A 5 14.16 -21.93 13.73
N VAL A 6 15.07 -22.59 13.06
CA VAL A 6 16.52 -22.35 13.21
C VAL A 6 16.83 -20.92 12.76
N PRO A 7 17.60 -20.12 13.54
CA PRO A 7 17.93 -18.74 13.16
C PRO A 7 18.57 -18.60 11.77
N GLU A 8 19.35 -19.59 11.37
CA GLU A 8 19.99 -19.65 10.04
C GLU A 8 18.97 -19.69 8.90
N ASP A 9 17.81 -20.36 9.11
CA ASP A 9 16.71 -20.40 8.12
C ASP A 9 16.03 -19.03 7.99
N ILE A 10 15.86 -18.30 9.08
CA ILE A 10 15.31 -16.95 9.09
C ILE A 10 16.19 -16.03 8.24
N GLU A 11 17.50 -16.05 8.48
CA GLU A 11 18.46 -15.25 7.72
C GLU A 11 18.52 -15.69 6.25
N LYS A 12 18.39 -16.99 5.99
CA LYS A 12 18.36 -17.52 4.62
C LYS A 12 17.13 -17.01 3.87
N ILE A 13 15.94 -17.11 4.46
CA ILE A 13 14.69 -16.58 3.86
C ILE A 13 14.81 -15.06 3.65
N ARG A 14 15.30 -14.32 4.64
CA ARG A 14 15.52 -12.87 4.52
C ARG A 14 16.44 -12.53 3.33
N SER A 15 17.51 -13.30 3.15
CA SER A 15 18.44 -13.08 2.03
C SER A 15 17.86 -13.45 0.66
N MET A 16 16.91 -14.38 0.59
CA MET A 16 16.24 -14.81 -0.65
C MET A 16 15.06 -13.89 -1.00
N ALA A 17 14.41 -13.31 0.00
CA ALA A 17 13.22 -12.50 -0.17
C ALA A 17 13.58 -11.06 -0.54
N ASN A 18 13.48 -10.74 -1.83
CA ASN A 18 13.64 -9.37 -2.29
C ASN A 18 12.42 -8.52 -1.88
N LEU A 19 12.63 -7.54 -1.02
CA LEU A 19 11.56 -6.68 -0.51
C LEU A 19 10.82 -5.93 -1.62
N TYR A 20 11.53 -5.47 -2.66
CA TYR A 20 10.91 -4.80 -3.82
C TYR A 20 9.92 -5.73 -4.52
N ASP A 21 10.30 -6.99 -4.79
CA ASP A 21 9.44 -7.95 -5.49
C ASP A 21 8.19 -8.27 -4.67
N ILE A 22 8.35 -8.43 -3.34
CA ILE A 22 7.23 -8.69 -2.43
C ILE A 22 6.25 -7.51 -2.38
N VAL A 23 6.78 -6.29 -2.20
CA VAL A 23 5.95 -5.08 -2.13
C VAL A 23 5.32 -4.76 -3.47
N SER A 24 6.03 -4.98 -4.55
CA SER A 24 5.53 -4.69 -5.90
C SER A 24 4.37 -5.60 -6.31
N ASP A 25 4.08 -6.68 -5.59
CA ASP A 25 2.85 -7.46 -5.80
C ASP A 25 1.58 -6.62 -5.52
N ASP A 26 1.63 -5.71 -4.55
CA ASP A 26 0.49 -4.95 -4.06
C ASP A 26 0.55 -3.46 -4.38
N VAL A 27 1.75 -2.91 -4.52
CA VAL A 27 2.00 -1.47 -4.67
C VAL A 27 2.83 -1.21 -5.92
N MET A 28 2.43 -0.25 -6.73
CA MET A 28 3.28 0.25 -7.79
C MET A 28 4.37 1.14 -7.20
N LEU A 29 5.61 0.71 -7.39
CA LEU A 29 6.78 1.41 -6.89
C LEU A 29 7.48 2.16 -8.03
N LYS A 30 7.83 3.42 -7.78
CA LYS A 30 8.64 4.26 -8.70
C LYS A 30 9.99 4.52 -8.08
N GLN A 31 11.03 4.45 -8.89
CA GLN A 31 12.39 4.73 -8.47
C GLN A 31 12.55 6.20 -8.04
N SER A 32 13.13 6.42 -6.87
CA SER A 32 13.46 7.73 -6.30
C SER A 32 14.88 7.67 -5.72
N GLY A 33 15.86 8.06 -6.50
CA GLY A 33 17.27 7.88 -6.11
C GLY A 33 17.67 6.41 -6.04
N SER A 34 18.19 5.98 -4.90
CA SER A 34 18.54 4.58 -4.60
C SER A 34 17.39 3.74 -4.04
N GLN A 35 16.20 4.31 -3.92
CA GLN A 35 15.04 3.71 -3.30
C GLN A 35 13.84 3.71 -4.23
N TYR A 36 12.74 3.16 -3.76
CA TYR A 36 11.47 3.13 -4.47
C TYR A 36 10.38 3.73 -3.60
N MET A 37 9.52 4.54 -4.21
CA MET A 37 8.40 5.20 -3.54
C MET A 37 7.08 4.74 -4.12
N GLY A 38 6.05 4.62 -3.28
CA GLY A 38 4.68 4.28 -3.68
C GLY A 38 3.65 4.74 -2.66
N LEU A 39 2.37 4.46 -2.94
CA LEU A 39 1.29 4.69 -1.98
C LEU A 39 1.31 3.59 -0.93
N CYS A 40 1.15 3.97 0.34
CA CYS A 40 1.20 3.03 1.45
C CYS A 40 0.04 2.02 1.40
N PRO A 41 0.29 0.71 1.58
CA PRO A 41 -0.77 -0.29 1.66
C PRO A 41 -1.50 -0.30 3.00
N PHE A 42 -0.97 0.37 4.04
CA PHE A 42 -1.43 0.26 5.42
C PHE A 42 -2.27 1.44 5.90
N HIS A 43 -2.30 2.56 5.16
CA HIS A 43 -3.18 3.70 5.43
C HIS A 43 -3.60 4.37 4.13
N ASP A 44 -4.67 5.17 4.18
CA ASP A 44 -5.17 5.88 3.01
C ASP A 44 -4.43 7.20 2.80
N GLU A 45 -3.80 7.35 1.63
CA GLU A 45 -3.05 8.54 1.24
C GLU A 45 -3.17 8.81 -0.26
N LYS A 46 -2.87 10.06 -0.67
CA LYS A 46 -2.93 10.50 -2.08
C LYS A 46 -1.57 10.89 -2.64
N THR A 47 -0.56 10.98 -1.78
CA THR A 47 0.81 11.32 -2.15
C THR A 47 1.71 10.20 -1.67
N PRO A 48 2.63 9.69 -2.50
CA PRO A 48 3.52 8.61 -2.11
C PRO A 48 4.33 8.98 -0.88
N SER A 49 4.16 8.20 0.17
CA SER A 49 4.94 8.32 1.40
C SER A 49 5.57 6.99 1.84
N PHE A 50 5.28 5.91 1.09
CA PHE A 50 5.81 4.59 1.36
C PHE A 50 7.12 4.37 0.62
N SER A 51 8.22 4.33 1.35
CA SER A 51 9.57 4.14 0.82
C SER A 51 10.05 2.70 1.03
N VAL A 52 10.67 2.14 0.01
CA VAL A 52 11.27 0.80 0.01
C VAL A 52 12.73 0.91 -0.42
N ASN A 53 13.63 0.41 0.42
CA ASN A 53 15.04 0.27 0.12
C ASN A 53 15.42 -1.21 -0.01
N PRO A 54 15.46 -1.77 -1.22
CA PRO A 54 15.75 -3.20 -1.41
C PRO A 54 17.16 -3.59 -0.95
N SER A 55 18.14 -2.70 -1.06
CA SER A 55 19.54 -2.96 -0.69
C SER A 55 19.71 -3.16 0.81
N ASN A 56 18.95 -2.40 1.61
CA ASN A 56 18.98 -2.51 3.06
C ASN A 56 17.90 -3.47 3.60
N GLY A 57 16.96 -3.90 2.74
CA GLY A 57 15.87 -4.80 3.13
C GLY A 57 14.79 -4.16 4.02
N TYR A 58 14.70 -2.81 4.05
CA TYR A 58 13.77 -2.08 4.92
C TYR A 58 12.78 -1.22 4.12
N TRP A 59 11.60 -1.07 4.69
CA TRP A 59 10.58 -0.13 4.22
C TRP A 59 10.15 0.80 5.36
N HIS A 60 9.70 2.00 5.00
CA HIS A 60 9.14 2.97 5.93
C HIS A 60 8.05 3.80 5.25
N CYS A 61 6.96 4.05 5.95
CA CYS A 61 5.92 4.97 5.52
C CYS A 61 6.02 6.29 6.30
N PHE A 62 6.33 7.37 5.59
CA PHE A 62 6.41 8.70 6.19
C PHE A 62 5.03 9.30 6.55
N GLY A 63 3.93 8.69 6.08
CA GLY A 63 2.57 9.09 6.38
C GLY A 63 2.04 8.52 7.69
N CYS A 64 2.13 7.20 7.88
CA CYS A 64 1.61 6.52 9.07
C CYS A 64 2.68 6.10 10.10
N GLY A 65 3.97 6.29 9.78
CA GLY A 65 5.10 5.97 10.67
C GLY A 65 5.44 4.48 10.77
N LYS A 66 4.71 3.58 10.10
CA LYS A 66 5.03 2.14 10.08
C LYS A 66 6.32 1.89 9.31
N SER A 67 7.12 0.94 9.80
CA SER A 67 8.38 0.53 9.18
C SER A 67 8.68 -0.93 9.50
N GLY A 68 9.61 -1.54 8.75
CA GLY A 68 10.05 -2.90 9.02
C GLY A 68 10.87 -3.51 7.88
N ASP A 69 11.13 -4.79 8.01
CA ASP A 69 11.74 -5.64 6.99
C ASP A 69 10.67 -6.39 6.16
N VAL A 70 11.10 -7.40 5.40
CA VAL A 70 10.20 -8.20 4.56
C VAL A 70 9.19 -8.99 5.39
N PHE A 71 9.57 -9.47 6.57
CA PHE A 71 8.66 -10.20 7.44
C PHE A 71 7.58 -9.28 7.99
N ASN A 72 7.97 -8.13 8.54
CA ASN A 72 7.02 -7.13 9.03
C ASN A 72 6.08 -6.64 7.94
N TYR A 73 6.54 -6.54 6.68
CA TYR A 73 5.66 -6.19 5.56
C TYR A 73 4.57 -7.26 5.36
N VAL A 74 4.96 -8.54 5.37
CA VAL A 74 4.02 -9.66 5.19
C VAL A 74 3.07 -9.78 6.38
N GLU A 75 3.57 -9.61 7.61
CA GLU A 75 2.75 -9.59 8.84
C GLU A 75 1.65 -8.51 8.75
N GLU A 76 2.03 -7.27 8.42
CA GLU A 76 1.10 -6.15 8.32
C GLU A 76 0.14 -6.25 7.13
N ARG A 77 0.60 -6.78 5.99
CA ARG A 77 -0.21 -6.94 4.78
C ARG A 77 -1.27 -8.01 4.95
N ASP A 78 -0.88 -9.16 5.49
CA ASP A 78 -1.74 -10.34 5.57
C ASP A 78 -2.43 -10.46 6.94
N GLY A 79 -2.04 -9.65 7.95
CA GLY A 79 -2.58 -9.70 9.31
C GLY A 79 -2.20 -11.01 10.04
N ILE A 80 -0.99 -11.49 9.82
CA ILE A 80 -0.46 -12.76 10.34
C ILE A 80 0.71 -12.52 11.30
N ASP A 81 1.09 -13.52 12.07
CA ASP A 81 2.26 -13.42 12.94
C ASP A 81 3.58 -13.70 12.20
N PHE A 82 4.71 -13.42 12.87
CA PHE A 82 6.06 -13.61 12.33
C PHE A 82 6.29 -15.04 11.81
N ARG A 83 5.80 -16.04 12.54
CA ARG A 83 6.00 -17.44 12.16
C ARG A 83 5.24 -17.77 10.87
N GLU A 84 4.00 -17.33 10.78
CA GLU A 84 3.17 -17.53 9.58
C GLU A 84 3.75 -16.76 8.38
N ALA A 85 4.29 -15.54 8.59
CA ALA A 85 4.98 -14.77 7.55
C ALA A 85 6.25 -15.49 7.07
N LEU A 86 7.02 -16.08 7.97
CA LEU A 86 8.21 -16.87 7.65
C LEU A 86 7.87 -18.15 6.88
N GLU A 87 6.85 -18.90 7.31
CA GLU A 87 6.37 -20.11 6.63
C GLU A 87 5.85 -19.77 5.21
N LEU A 88 5.14 -18.65 5.06
CA LEU A 88 4.62 -18.18 3.78
C LEU A 88 5.75 -17.78 2.81
N LEU A 89 6.76 -17.09 3.29
CA LEU A 89 7.92 -16.72 2.48
C LEU A 89 8.76 -17.95 2.12
N ALA A 90 8.95 -18.89 3.05
CA ALA A 90 9.63 -20.16 2.79
C ALA A 90 8.94 -20.95 1.66
N ASP A 91 7.61 -21.05 1.70
CA ASP A 91 6.82 -21.69 0.63
C ASP A 91 6.98 -20.98 -0.71
N ARG A 92 6.90 -19.64 -0.72
CA ARG A 92 7.08 -18.82 -1.95
C ARG A 92 8.44 -19.07 -2.62
N TYR A 93 9.51 -19.23 -1.82
CA TYR A 93 10.87 -19.46 -2.31
C TYR A 93 11.27 -20.95 -2.36
N HIS A 94 10.31 -21.86 -2.13
CA HIS A 94 10.52 -23.32 -2.11
C HIS A 94 11.66 -23.74 -1.17
N TYR A 95 11.71 -23.11 0.01
CA TYR A 95 12.72 -23.37 1.02
C TYR A 95 12.12 -24.22 2.15
N GLU A 96 12.79 -25.32 2.51
CA GLU A 96 12.38 -26.21 3.61
C GLU A 96 12.90 -25.66 4.95
N LEU A 97 12.00 -25.32 5.87
CA LEU A 97 12.34 -24.81 7.18
C LEU A 97 12.75 -25.95 8.13
N HIS A 98 13.83 -25.74 8.88
CA HIS A 98 14.30 -26.65 9.90
C HIS A 98 13.85 -26.17 11.29
N TYR A 99 13.33 -27.11 12.11
CA TYR A 99 12.81 -26.82 13.43
C TYR A 99 13.69 -27.44 14.52
N GLN A 100 14.12 -26.66 15.49
CA GLN A 100 14.82 -27.17 16.68
C GLN A 100 13.81 -27.84 17.60
N GLN A 101 14.17 -29.02 18.13
CA GLN A 101 13.39 -29.69 19.18
C GLN A 101 13.56 -28.91 20.50
N GLY A 102 12.64 -28.01 20.79
CA GLY A 102 12.63 -27.22 22.02
C GLY A 102 11.69 -27.78 23.05
N THR A 103 12.08 -27.70 24.30
CA THR A 103 11.25 -27.96 25.50
C THR A 103 10.00 -27.10 25.51
N GLN A 104 8.87 -27.73 25.87
CA GLN A 104 7.54 -27.14 25.95
C GLN A 104 7.54 -25.79 26.67
N ASP A 105 7.29 -24.70 25.95
CA ASP A 105 6.79 -23.49 26.56
C ASP A 105 5.26 -23.41 26.39
N ARG A 106 4.57 -23.44 27.56
CA ARG A 106 3.11 -23.43 27.68
C ARG A 106 2.61 -21.99 27.68
N GLY A 107 2.68 -21.29 26.54
CA GLY A 107 2.28 -19.90 26.59
C GLY A 107 1.96 -19.22 25.26
N SER A 108 1.10 -19.80 24.44
CA SER A 108 0.28 -18.99 23.50
C SER A 108 -0.77 -19.92 22.87
N ARG A 109 -1.89 -20.07 23.54
CA ARG A 109 -3.08 -20.67 22.94
C ARG A 109 -3.80 -19.60 22.11
N HIS A 110 -3.34 -19.30 20.91
CA HIS A 110 -4.27 -18.84 19.89
C HIS A 110 -5.01 -20.08 19.38
N ARG A 111 -6.22 -20.27 19.87
CA ARG A 111 -7.21 -21.25 19.40
C ARG A 111 -7.85 -20.71 18.11
N GLY A 112 -7.06 -20.51 17.04
CA GLY A 112 -7.56 -20.22 15.70
C GLY A 112 -6.94 -21.20 14.71
N VAL A 113 -7.65 -21.48 13.64
CA VAL A 113 -7.10 -22.22 12.50
C VAL A 113 -6.06 -21.32 11.84
N SER A 114 -4.85 -21.83 11.58
CA SER A 114 -3.79 -21.03 10.94
C SER A 114 -4.22 -20.57 9.55
N ARG A 115 -3.94 -19.29 9.22
CA ARG A 115 -4.22 -18.72 7.89
C ARG A 115 -3.57 -19.51 6.76
N ALA A 116 -2.36 -20.03 6.97
CA ALA A 116 -1.66 -20.87 6.01
C ALA A 116 -2.48 -22.15 5.68
N ARG A 117 -3.03 -22.79 6.71
CA ARG A 117 -3.87 -23.98 6.53
C ARG A 117 -5.18 -23.68 5.79
N LEU A 118 -5.77 -22.51 6.02
CA LEU A 118 -6.96 -22.08 5.28
C LEU A 118 -6.64 -21.85 3.80
N LEU A 119 -5.51 -21.22 3.48
CA LEU A 119 -5.04 -21.03 2.09
C LEU A 119 -4.76 -22.36 1.40
N GLU A 120 -4.12 -23.30 2.09
CA GLU A 120 -3.85 -24.64 1.59
C GLU A 120 -5.15 -25.40 1.31
N ALA A 121 -6.16 -25.32 2.19
CA ALA A 121 -7.48 -25.88 1.97
C ALA A 121 -8.18 -25.28 0.74
N CYS A 122 -8.10 -23.96 0.54
CA CYS A 122 -8.63 -23.30 -0.65
C CYS A 122 -7.91 -23.73 -1.93
N SER A 123 -6.57 -23.87 -1.90
CA SER A 123 -5.78 -24.35 -3.02
C SER A 123 -6.14 -25.80 -3.41
N GLU A 124 -6.28 -26.69 -2.42
CA GLU A 124 -6.69 -28.07 -2.67
C GLU A 124 -8.14 -28.17 -3.17
N ALA A 125 -9.04 -27.31 -2.64
CA ALA A 125 -10.42 -27.21 -3.16
C ALA A 125 -10.44 -26.73 -4.61
N GLN A 126 -9.56 -25.79 -4.99
CA GLN A 126 -9.39 -25.35 -6.38
C GLN A 126 -8.99 -26.51 -7.30
N ASN A 127 -7.99 -27.29 -6.88
CA ASN A 127 -7.53 -28.46 -7.63
C ASN A 127 -8.67 -29.48 -7.80
N PHE A 128 -9.42 -29.73 -6.72
CA PHE A 128 -10.57 -30.62 -6.75
C PHE A 128 -11.65 -30.13 -7.72
N PHE A 129 -12.11 -28.90 -7.61
CA PHE A 129 -13.16 -28.36 -8.49
C PHE A 129 -12.72 -28.33 -9.95
N SER A 130 -11.47 -27.98 -10.24
CA SER A 130 -10.94 -27.99 -11.60
C SER A 130 -10.92 -29.40 -12.19
N ALA A 131 -10.55 -30.41 -11.41
CA ALA A 131 -10.60 -31.81 -11.84
C ALA A 131 -12.06 -32.26 -12.08
N GLN A 132 -13.00 -31.89 -11.20
CA GLN A 132 -14.41 -32.22 -11.31
C GLN A 132 -15.08 -31.64 -12.56
N LEU A 133 -14.59 -30.52 -13.11
CA LEU A 133 -15.13 -29.94 -14.35
C LEU A 133 -15.07 -30.90 -15.52
N PHE A 134 -14.14 -31.86 -15.51
CA PHE A 134 -13.99 -32.88 -16.56
C PHE A 134 -14.69 -34.19 -16.23
N SER A 135 -15.36 -34.29 -15.08
CA SER A 135 -16.17 -35.48 -14.72
C SER A 135 -17.42 -35.59 -15.61
N PRO A 136 -18.01 -36.80 -15.76
CA PRO A 136 -19.27 -36.96 -16.47
C PRO A 136 -20.41 -36.09 -15.93
N GLU A 137 -20.50 -35.90 -14.63
CA GLU A 137 -21.54 -35.10 -13.95
C GLU A 137 -21.49 -33.61 -14.34
N ALA A 138 -20.32 -33.08 -14.68
CA ALA A 138 -20.12 -31.68 -15.04
C ALA A 138 -20.55 -31.31 -16.48
N LEU A 139 -21.31 -32.16 -17.18
CA LEU A 139 -21.72 -31.89 -18.57
C LEU A 139 -22.43 -30.53 -18.70
N LYS A 140 -23.39 -30.21 -17.82
CA LYS A 140 -24.10 -28.90 -17.85
C LYS A 140 -23.15 -27.73 -17.60
N ALA A 141 -22.14 -27.90 -16.75
CA ALA A 141 -21.12 -26.88 -16.51
C ALA A 141 -20.31 -26.58 -17.79
N ARG A 142 -19.84 -27.64 -18.46
CA ARG A 142 -19.11 -27.51 -19.73
C ARG A 142 -19.97 -26.89 -20.83
N GLN A 143 -21.25 -27.29 -20.93
CA GLN A 143 -22.21 -26.71 -21.90
C GLN A 143 -22.43 -25.22 -21.64
N LEU A 144 -22.55 -24.80 -20.39
CA LEU A 144 -22.68 -23.39 -20.01
C LEU A 144 -21.44 -22.59 -20.41
N LEU A 145 -20.24 -23.09 -20.14
CA LEU A 145 -18.99 -22.42 -20.50
C LEU A 145 -18.77 -22.37 -22.01
N ALA A 146 -19.05 -23.49 -22.71
CA ALA A 146 -18.98 -23.54 -24.17
C ALA A 146 -20.01 -22.62 -24.84
N GLY A 147 -21.25 -22.55 -24.32
CA GLY A 147 -22.29 -21.65 -24.80
C GLY A 147 -21.94 -20.16 -24.64
N ARG A 148 -20.98 -19.85 -23.77
CA ARG A 148 -20.39 -18.50 -23.62
C ARG A 148 -19.07 -18.32 -24.38
N SER A 149 -18.78 -19.25 -25.31
CA SER A 149 -17.59 -19.22 -26.16
C SER A 149 -16.26 -19.22 -25.36
N PHE A 150 -16.22 -19.96 -24.23
CA PHE A 150 -15.01 -20.18 -23.46
C PHE A 150 -14.40 -21.53 -23.81
N PRO A 151 -13.27 -21.58 -24.55
CA PRO A 151 -12.56 -22.82 -24.86
C PRO A 151 -11.94 -23.43 -23.59
N GLN A 152 -11.58 -24.69 -23.65
CA GLN A 152 -11.03 -25.46 -22.53
C GLN A 152 -9.77 -24.79 -21.95
N GLU A 153 -8.89 -24.26 -22.80
CA GLU A 153 -7.67 -23.56 -22.39
C GLU A 153 -7.98 -22.31 -21.56
N ALA A 154 -9.03 -21.56 -21.95
CA ALA A 154 -9.50 -20.42 -21.16
C ALA A 154 -10.03 -20.90 -19.80
N CYS A 155 -10.85 -21.96 -19.78
CA CYS A 155 -11.37 -22.49 -18.51
C CYS A 155 -10.24 -22.94 -17.58
N LYS A 156 -9.19 -23.57 -18.11
CA LYS A 156 -8.00 -23.94 -17.33
C LYS A 156 -7.26 -22.71 -16.81
N ARG A 157 -7.02 -21.72 -17.68
CA ARG A 157 -6.32 -20.48 -17.32
C ARG A 157 -7.02 -19.71 -16.20
N PHE A 158 -8.35 -19.67 -16.23
CA PHE A 158 -9.16 -18.98 -15.22
C PHE A 158 -9.53 -19.88 -14.02
N GLY A 159 -9.00 -21.09 -13.96
CA GLY A 159 -9.27 -22.03 -12.88
C GLY A 159 -10.73 -22.44 -12.75
N CYS A 160 -11.52 -22.40 -13.84
CA CYS A 160 -12.91 -22.82 -13.80
C CYS A 160 -13.05 -24.24 -13.28
N GLY A 161 -14.03 -24.46 -12.40
CA GLY A 161 -14.27 -25.74 -11.78
C GLY A 161 -15.75 -26.11 -11.73
N TYR A 162 -16.03 -27.28 -11.18
CA TYR A 162 -17.36 -27.75 -10.91
C TYR A 162 -17.46 -28.30 -9.48
N ALA A 163 -18.40 -27.81 -8.71
CA ALA A 163 -18.74 -28.35 -7.41
C ALA A 163 -19.82 -29.43 -7.59
N PRO A 164 -19.54 -30.70 -7.24
CA PRO A 164 -20.49 -31.81 -7.39
C PRO A 164 -21.78 -31.63 -6.59
N ARG A 165 -22.84 -32.37 -6.94
CA ARG A 165 -24.16 -32.27 -6.32
C ARG A 165 -24.31 -33.04 -5.00
N GLY A 166 -23.48 -34.03 -4.76
CA GLY A 166 -23.65 -35.00 -3.66
C GLY A 166 -23.55 -34.42 -2.25
N GLY A 167 -23.08 -33.19 -2.13
CA GLY A 167 -23.17 -32.39 -0.91
C GLY A 167 -22.07 -32.62 0.12
N ASN A 168 -21.19 -33.59 -0.06
CA ASN A 168 -20.06 -33.85 0.85
C ASN A 168 -18.80 -34.39 0.14
N GLU A 169 -18.71 -34.27 -1.17
CA GLU A 169 -17.57 -34.78 -1.94
C GLU A 169 -16.29 -33.98 -1.64
N LEU A 170 -16.39 -32.65 -1.56
CA LEU A 170 -15.27 -31.80 -1.19
C LEU A 170 -14.83 -32.06 0.24
N VAL A 171 -15.79 -32.13 1.18
CA VAL A 171 -15.49 -32.46 2.59
C VAL A 171 -14.76 -33.79 2.71
N ARG A 172 -15.21 -34.83 2.01
CA ARG A 172 -14.52 -36.14 2.00
C ARG A 172 -13.13 -36.06 1.40
N HIS A 173 -12.98 -35.31 0.28
CA HIS A 173 -11.70 -35.13 -0.37
C HIS A 173 -10.70 -34.44 0.56
N LEU A 174 -11.07 -33.29 1.14
CA LEU A 174 -10.22 -32.53 2.04
C LEU A 174 -9.90 -33.30 3.33
N SER A 175 -10.89 -34.06 3.90
CA SER A 175 -10.62 -34.92 5.05
C SER A 175 -9.58 -36.01 4.74
N ALA A 176 -9.62 -36.61 3.54
CA ALA A 176 -8.62 -37.58 3.10
C ALA A 176 -7.23 -36.96 2.92
N LYS A 177 -7.14 -35.63 2.71
CA LYS A 177 -5.90 -34.83 2.65
C LYS A 177 -5.43 -34.33 4.03
N GLY A 178 -6.16 -34.67 5.11
CA GLY A 178 -5.80 -34.33 6.49
C GLY A 178 -6.28 -32.95 6.94
N PHE A 179 -7.23 -32.32 6.22
CA PHE A 179 -7.87 -31.09 6.71
C PHE A 179 -8.97 -31.42 7.70
N THR A 180 -9.07 -30.59 8.75
CA THR A 180 -10.14 -30.69 9.76
C THR A 180 -11.43 -29.99 9.28
N ILE A 181 -12.54 -30.32 9.89
CA ILE A 181 -13.82 -29.64 9.59
C ILE A 181 -13.73 -28.15 9.97
N GLU A 182 -13.03 -27.79 11.05
CA GLU A 182 -12.82 -26.42 11.46
C GLU A 182 -12.07 -25.60 10.41
N GLU A 183 -11.03 -26.18 9.79
CA GLU A 183 -10.29 -25.57 8.68
C GLU A 183 -11.18 -25.36 7.46
N MET A 184 -11.99 -26.37 7.09
CA MET A 184 -12.90 -26.28 5.94
C MET A 184 -13.99 -25.22 6.16
N VAL A 185 -14.54 -25.13 7.36
CA VAL A 185 -15.56 -24.12 7.74
C VAL A 185 -14.90 -22.73 7.80
N GLY A 186 -13.71 -22.62 8.39
CA GLY A 186 -12.94 -21.38 8.48
C GLY A 186 -12.57 -20.83 7.10
N ALA A 187 -12.28 -21.71 6.12
CA ALA A 187 -12.04 -21.35 4.72
C ALA A 187 -13.34 -21.08 3.92
N GLY A 188 -14.53 -21.28 4.52
CA GLY A 188 -15.81 -21.08 3.83
C GLY A 188 -16.13 -22.14 2.77
N LEU A 189 -15.47 -23.29 2.81
CA LEU A 189 -15.65 -24.41 1.89
C LEU A 189 -16.75 -25.38 2.32
N ALA A 190 -17.01 -25.47 3.63
CA ALA A 190 -18.01 -26.33 4.23
C ALA A 190 -18.88 -25.57 5.25
N ARG A 191 -20.00 -26.17 5.62
CA ARG A 191 -20.87 -25.75 6.70
C ARG A 191 -21.14 -26.90 7.65
N GLN A 192 -21.23 -26.59 8.94
CA GLN A 192 -21.64 -27.55 9.94
C GLN A 192 -23.17 -27.66 9.97
N GLY A 193 -23.71 -28.85 9.77
CA GLY A 193 -25.11 -29.16 9.88
C GLY A 193 -25.40 -30.11 11.05
N ASN A 194 -26.67 -30.41 11.28
CA ASN A 194 -27.12 -31.32 12.38
C ASN A 194 -26.61 -32.77 12.20
N HIS A 195 -26.31 -33.18 10.97
CA HIS A 195 -25.88 -34.54 10.61
C HIS A 195 -24.41 -34.62 10.18
N GLY A 196 -23.61 -33.58 10.45
CA GLY A 196 -22.21 -33.47 10.05
C GLY A 196 -21.93 -32.30 9.09
N ALA A 197 -20.67 -32.17 8.69
CA ALA A 197 -20.26 -31.14 7.75
C ALA A 197 -20.70 -31.47 6.32
N TYR A 198 -21.05 -30.45 5.54
CA TYR A 198 -21.43 -30.56 4.14
C TYR A 198 -20.82 -29.44 3.30
N ASP A 199 -20.67 -29.69 1.99
CA ASP A 199 -20.08 -28.77 1.04
C ASP A 199 -20.90 -27.49 0.92
N TYR A 200 -20.24 -26.33 0.95
CA TYR A 200 -20.92 -25.04 0.78
C TYR A 200 -21.41 -24.84 -0.66
N PHE A 201 -20.60 -25.21 -1.65
CA PHE A 201 -20.95 -25.16 -3.05
C PHE A 201 -21.40 -26.54 -3.54
N GLN A 202 -22.56 -26.60 -4.19
CA GLN A 202 -23.15 -27.86 -4.69
C GLN A 202 -23.80 -27.64 -6.04
N GLY A 203 -23.49 -28.47 -7.04
CA GLY A 203 -24.10 -28.43 -8.37
C GLY A 203 -23.84 -27.13 -9.13
N ARG A 204 -22.69 -26.50 -8.96
CA ARG A 204 -22.40 -25.17 -9.52
C ARG A 204 -21.08 -25.14 -10.29
N VAL A 205 -21.00 -24.27 -11.30
CA VAL A 205 -19.70 -23.85 -11.87
C VAL A 205 -19.01 -22.95 -10.86
N THR A 206 -17.70 -23.15 -10.64
CA THR A 206 -16.89 -22.37 -9.71
C THR A 206 -15.79 -21.59 -10.41
N TRP A 207 -15.44 -20.42 -9.85
CA TRP A 207 -14.29 -19.60 -10.21
C TRP A 207 -13.50 -19.31 -8.95
N PRO A 208 -12.16 -19.51 -8.93
CA PRO A 208 -11.35 -19.13 -7.79
C PRO A 208 -11.23 -17.60 -7.73
N ILE A 209 -11.34 -17.04 -6.54
CA ILE A 209 -11.08 -15.63 -6.27
C ILE A 209 -9.72 -15.58 -5.60
N CYS A 210 -8.74 -14.96 -6.27
CA CYS A 210 -7.35 -14.92 -5.84
C CYS A 210 -6.96 -13.54 -5.32
N ASP A 211 -5.95 -13.51 -4.46
CA ASP A 211 -5.24 -12.27 -4.12
C ASP A 211 -4.28 -11.84 -5.27
N THR A 212 -3.59 -10.72 -5.08
CA THR A 212 -2.63 -10.20 -6.07
C THR A 212 -1.46 -11.15 -6.35
N THR A 213 -1.17 -12.10 -5.46
CA THR A 213 -0.10 -13.11 -5.63
C THR A 213 -0.57 -14.38 -6.33
N GLY A 214 -1.88 -14.54 -6.56
CA GLY A 214 -2.49 -15.71 -7.18
C GLY A 214 -2.90 -16.81 -6.20
N ARG A 215 -2.87 -16.55 -4.87
CA ARG A 215 -3.36 -17.48 -3.86
C ARG A 215 -4.88 -17.45 -3.81
N THR A 216 -5.52 -18.60 -3.81
CA THR A 216 -6.99 -18.71 -3.76
C THR A 216 -7.50 -18.35 -2.36
N LEU A 217 -8.32 -17.30 -2.26
CA LEU A 217 -8.95 -16.84 -1.03
C LEU A 217 -10.36 -17.41 -0.83
N GLY A 218 -11.01 -17.79 -1.92
CA GLY A 218 -12.36 -18.30 -1.95
C GLY A 218 -12.86 -18.53 -3.37
N PHE A 219 -14.16 -18.65 -3.53
CA PHE A 219 -14.76 -19.00 -4.82
C PHE A 219 -16.04 -18.20 -5.07
N GLY A 220 -16.28 -17.90 -6.33
CA GLY A 220 -17.59 -17.58 -6.82
C GLY A 220 -18.20 -18.78 -7.52
N ALA A 221 -19.52 -18.94 -7.44
CA ALA A 221 -20.19 -20.09 -8.02
C ALA A 221 -21.53 -19.72 -8.64
N ARG A 222 -21.80 -20.28 -9.86
CA ARG A 222 -23.03 -20.05 -10.63
C ARG A 222 -23.92 -21.28 -10.63
N LYS A 223 -25.20 -21.06 -10.36
CA LYS A 223 -26.28 -22.05 -10.40
C LYS A 223 -26.40 -22.70 -11.79
N LEU A 224 -26.56 -24.04 -11.82
CA LEU A 224 -26.74 -24.84 -13.04
C LEU A 224 -28.10 -25.56 -13.09
N PHE A 225 -28.70 -25.83 -11.91
CA PHE A 225 -29.87 -26.67 -11.79
C PHE A 225 -30.99 -25.89 -11.11
N ASP A 226 -32.22 -26.10 -11.55
CA ASP A 226 -33.40 -25.39 -11.01
C ASP A 226 -33.78 -25.85 -9.61
N ASP A 227 -33.43 -27.11 -9.25
CA ASP A 227 -33.62 -27.70 -7.94
C ASP A 227 -32.53 -27.35 -6.91
N ASP A 228 -31.64 -26.40 -7.23
CA ASP A 228 -30.67 -25.87 -6.28
C ASP A 228 -31.38 -25.19 -5.11
N ARG A 229 -31.02 -25.56 -3.88
CA ARG A 229 -31.60 -25.03 -2.64
C ARG A 229 -31.44 -23.52 -2.48
N ILE A 230 -30.43 -22.95 -3.12
CA ILE A 230 -30.14 -21.51 -3.10
C ILE A 230 -30.61 -20.91 -4.43
N GLU A 231 -31.65 -20.09 -4.39
CA GLU A 231 -32.24 -19.48 -5.60
C GLU A 231 -31.29 -18.52 -6.32
N ALA A 232 -30.36 -17.91 -5.58
CA ALA A 232 -29.42 -16.94 -6.15
C ALA A 232 -28.60 -17.53 -7.31
N LYS A 233 -28.63 -16.85 -8.46
CA LYS A 233 -27.88 -17.21 -9.68
C LYS A 233 -26.39 -17.34 -9.41
N TYR A 234 -25.83 -16.42 -8.64
CA TYR A 234 -24.43 -16.44 -8.18
C TYR A 234 -24.36 -16.41 -6.65
N ILE A 235 -23.45 -17.18 -6.08
CA ILE A 235 -23.05 -17.12 -4.69
C ILE A 235 -21.52 -17.07 -4.62
N ASN A 236 -21.02 -16.42 -3.58
CA ASN A 236 -19.58 -16.36 -3.29
C ASN A 236 -19.31 -17.04 -1.95
N THR A 237 -18.03 -17.36 -1.70
CA THR A 237 -17.56 -17.72 -0.37
C THR A 237 -18.11 -16.71 0.66
N PRO A 238 -18.63 -17.14 1.82
CA PRO A 238 -19.03 -16.22 2.87
C PRO A 238 -17.83 -15.43 3.40
N ASP A 239 -18.05 -14.34 4.13
CA ASP A 239 -16.95 -13.62 4.77
C ASP A 239 -16.22 -14.56 5.74
N THR A 240 -14.90 -14.66 5.55
CA THR A 240 -13.96 -15.49 6.33
C THR A 240 -12.73 -14.65 6.69
N GLU A 241 -11.81 -15.24 7.43
CA GLU A 241 -10.50 -14.62 7.68
C GLU A 241 -9.71 -14.36 6.38
N LEU A 242 -9.88 -15.22 5.35
CA LEU A 242 -9.23 -15.07 4.05
C LEU A 242 -9.97 -14.15 3.09
N TYR A 243 -11.30 -14.22 3.07
CA TYR A 243 -12.13 -13.64 2.04
C TYR A 243 -13.08 -12.59 2.61
N HIS A 244 -12.90 -11.35 2.17
CA HIS A 244 -13.82 -10.25 2.41
C HIS A 244 -14.25 -9.67 1.06
N LYS A 245 -15.54 -9.81 0.72
CA LYS A 245 -16.06 -9.44 -0.60
C LYS A 245 -15.81 -7.99 -1.03
N ASN A 246 -15.62 -7.08 -0.09
CA ASN A 246 -15.34 -5.66 -0.34
C ASN A 246 -13.83 -5.36 -0.48
N LYS A 247 -12.95 -6.34 -0.25
CA LYS A 247 -11.49 -6.18 -0.32
C LYS A 247 -10.84 -7.01 -1.42
N VAL A 248 -11.63 -7.60 -2.32
CA VAL A 248 -11.13 -8.45 -3.40
C VAL A 248 -11.67 -7.99 -4.75
N LEU A 249 -10.85 -8.13 -5.79
CA LEU A 249 -11.23 -7.94 -7.18
C LEU A 249 -10.87 -9.21 -7.95
N TYR A 250 -11.87 -9.87 -8.52
CA TYR A 250 -11.65 -11.08 -9.32
C TYR A 250 -10.79 -10.78 -10.55
N GLY A 251 -9.80 -11.63 -10.80
CA GLY A 251 -8.88 -11.50 -11.93
C GLY A 251 -7.74 -10.52 -11.71
N ILE A 252 -7.58 -9.97 -10.49
CA ILE A 252 -6.53 -9.01 -10.17
C ILE A 252 -5.12 -9.60 -10.32
N ASP A 253 -4.94 -10.87 -9.96
CA ASP A 253 -3.72 -11.64 -10.14
C ASP A 253 -3.25 -11.69 -11.59
N MET A 254 -4.19 -11.89 -12.52
CA MET A 254 -3.93 -11.93 -13.96
C MET A 254 -3.83 -10.55 -14.60
N ALA A 255 -4.50 -9.54 -14.03
CA ALA A 255 -4.59 -8.20 -14.59
C ALA A 255 -3.42 -7.30 -14.15
N LYS A 256 -2.85 -7.50 -12.97
CA LYS A 256 -1.91 -6.59 -12.31
C LYS A 256 -0.74 -6.12 -13.18
N GLU A 257 -0.11 -7.02 -13.93
CA GLU A 257 1.01 -6.64 -14.80
C GLU A 257 0.59 -5.75 -15.97
N THR A 258 -0.58 -6.03 -16.57
CA THR A 258 -1.11 -5.20 -17.65
C THR A 258 -1.54 -3.84 -17.12
N VAL A 259 -2.18 -3.80 -15.94
CA VAL A 259 -2.55 -2.56 -15.24
C VAL A 259 -1.33 -1.69 -15.01
N ARG A 260 -0.23 -2.25 -14.48
CA ARG A 260 1.02 -1.50 -14.24
C ARG A 260 1.66 -0.97 -15.51
N LYS A 261 1.66 -1.76 -16.60
CA LYS A 261 2.24 -1.37 -17.88
C LYS A 261 1.44 -0.27 -18.59
N THR A 262 0.11 -0.32 -18.47
CA THR A 262 -0.79 0.57 -19.20
C THR A 262 -1.32 1.72 -18.35
N HIS A 263 -1.11 1.69 -17.03
CA HIS A 263 -1.74 2.59 -16.05
C HIS A 263 -3.27 2.65 -16.20
N GLN A 264 -3.87 1.59 -16.73
CA GLN A 264 -5.30 1.48 -16.96
C GLN A 264 -5.85 0.23 -16.32
N ILE A 265 -7.02 0.36 -15.66
CA ILE A 265 -7.80 -0.77 -15.17
C ILE A 265 -9.22 -0.68 -15.70
N VAL A 266 -9.79 -1.84 -16.04
CA VAL A 266 -11.18 -1.98 -16.48
C VAL A 266 -11.96 -2.75 -15.42
N VAL A 267 -12.99 -2.14 -14.85
CA VAL A 267 -13.82 -2.75 -13.82
C VAL A 267 -15.13 -3.19 -14.45
N VAL A 268 -15.38 -4.49 -14.47
CA VAL A 268 -16.58 -5.13 -14.99
C VAL A 268 -17.41 -5.72 -13.84
N GLU A 269 -18.61 -6.27 -14.12
CA GLU A 269 -19.51 -6.73 -13.08
C GLU A 269 -19.22 -8.17 -12.61
N GLY A 270 -18.93 -9.10 -13.55
CA GLY A 270 -18.91 -10.53 -13.25
C GLY A 270 -17.71 -11.32 -13.77
N TYR A 271 -17.66 -12.59 -13.36
CA TYR A 271 -16.60 -13.56 -13.71
C TYR A 271 -16.47 -13.75 -15.22
N THR A 272 -17.61 -13.92 -15.89
CA THR A 272 -17.69 -14.16 -17.34
C THR A 272 -17.25 -12.94 -18.15
N ASP A 273 -17.46 -11.75 -17.62
CA ASP A 273 -17.07 -10.50 -18.28
C ASP A 273 -15.56 -10.31 -18.24
N VAL A 274 -14.93 -10.63 -17.09
CA VAL A 274 -13.46 -10.66 -17.00
C VAL A 274 -12.88 -11.65 -17.99
N MET A 275 -13.43 -12.88 -18.04
CA MET A 275 -12.98 -13.90 -19.00
C MET A 275 -13.10 -13.41 -20.44
N ALA A 276 -14.24 -12.81 -20.79
CA ALA A 276 -14.50 -12.27 -22.13
C ALA A 276 -13.56 -11.13 -22.49
N CYS A 277 -13.34 -10.19 -21.59
CA CYS A 277 -12.39 -9.07 -21.75
C CYS A 277 -10.96 -9.58 -21.99
N HIS A 278 -10.48 -10.51 -21.15
CA HIS A 278 -9.14 -11.06 -21.29
C HIS A 278 -8.95 -11.84 -22.61
N LEU A 279 -9.96 -12.59 -23.04
CA LEU A 279 -9.92 -13.30 -24.33
C LEU A 279 -9.94 -12.33 -25.51
N ALA A 280 -10.67 -11.23 -25.37
CA ALA A 280 -10.69 -10.16 -26.37
C ALA A 280 -9.38 -9.33 -26.40
N GLY A 281 -8.44 -9.57 -25.47
CA GLY A 281 -7.16 -8.86 -25.38
C GLY A 281 -7.15 -7.69 -24.38
N VAL A 282 -8.25 -7.43 -23.67
CA VAL A 282 -8.36 -6.45 -22.58
C VAL A 282 -7.94 -7.13 -21.28
N ARG A 283 -6.61 -7.31 -21.09
CA ARG A 283 -6.05 -8.13 -20.00
C ARG A 283 -5.96 -7.42 -18.66
N ASN A 284 -6.35 -6.16 -18.59
CA ASN A 284 -6.43 -5.32 -17.38
C ASN A 284 -7.85 -5.25 -16.80
N ALA A 285 -8.73 -6.18 -17.16
CA ALA A 285 -10.10 -6.27 -16.65
C ALA A 285 -10.15 -7.05 -15.34
N VAL A 286 -10.94 -6.52 -14.36
CA VAL A 286 -11.23 -7.10 -13.06
C VAL A 286 -12.71 -6.97 -12.73
N ALA A 287 -13.24 -7.75 -11.78
CA ALA A 287 -14.64 -7.64 -11.37
C ALA A 287 -14.83 -7.59 -9.85
N THR A 288 -15.91 -6.92 -9.42
CA THR A 288 -16.34 -6.87 -8.01
C THR A 288 -17.20 -8.06 -7.59
N CYS A 289 -17.66 -8.86 -8.55
CA CYS A 289 -18.35 -10.14 -8.37
C CYS A 289 -19.54 -10.11 -7.40
N GLY A 290 -20.57 -9.30 -7.77
CA GLY A 290 -21.84 -9.26 -7.03
C GLY A 290 -21.83 -8.32 -5.82
N THR A 291 -20.83 -7.48 -5.70
CA THR A 291 -20.83 -6.33 -4.79
C THR A 291 -20.73 -5.03 -5.58
N ALA A 292 -21.32 -3.94 -5.05
CA ALA A 292 -21.06 -2.63 -5.63
C ALA A 292 -19.58 -2.26 -5.44
N PHE A 293 -18.97 -1.57 -6.41
CA PHE A 293 -17.65 -0.98 -6.26
C PHE A 293 -17.66 -0.05 -5.05
N GLY A 294 -16.73 -0.23 -4.12
CA GLY A 294 -16.66 0.48 -2.86
C GLY A 294 -15.28 1.08 -2.57
N GLU A 295 -15.17 1.70 -1.41
CA GLU A 295 -13.95 2.41 -0.98
C GLU A 295 -12.71 1.51 -0.94
N GLU A 296 -12.84 0.29 -0.41
CA GLU A 296 -11.72 -0.66 -0.36
C GLU A 296 -11.26 -1.08 -1.76
N HIS A 297 -12.19 -1.27 -2.71
CA HIS A 297 -11.84 -1.52 -4.09
C HIS A 297 -11.10 -0.33 -4.72
N ALA A 298 -11.53 0.91 -4.43
CA ALA A 298 -10.86 2.11 -4.90
C ALA A 298 -9.41 2.21 -4.36
N LYS A 299 -9.18 1.84 -3.12
CA LYS A 299 -7.82 1.79 -2.52
C LYS A 299 -6.92 0.80 -3.25
N ILE A 300 -7.42 -0.40 -3.58
CA ILE A 300 -6.67 -1.41 -4.34
C ILE A 300 -6.32 -0.86 -5.74
N VAL A 301 -7.30 -0.33 -6.45
CA VAL A 301 -7.11 0.21 -7.80
C VAL A 301 -6.08 1.34 -7.79
N ARG A 302 -6.19 2.31 -6.87
CA ARG A 302 -5.25 3.44 -6.77
C ARG A 302 -3.79 2.98 -6.59
N ARG A 303 -3.56 1.99 -5.71
CA ARG A 303 -2.22 1.44 -5.49
C ARG A 303 -1.63 0.79 -6.75
N LEU A 304 -2.47 0.10 -7.52
CA LEU A 304 -2.02 -0.62 -8.72
C LEU A 304 -1.77 0.27 -9.93
N ILE A 305 -2.53 1.36 -10.10
CA ILE A 305 -2.35 2.30 -11.22
C ILE A 305 -1.39 3.44 -10.88
N ALA A 306 -0.83 3.49 -9.65
CA ALA A 306 -0.03 4.60 -9.14
C ALA A 306 -0.73 5.96 -9.34
N ASP A 307 -1.95 6.07 -8.81
CA ASP A 307 -2.78 7.27 -8.89
C ASP A 307 -2.20 8.37 -7.99
N GLU A 308 -1.12 9.00 -8.45
CA GLU A 308 -0.35 10.03 -7.76
C GLU A 308 -0.68 11.42 -8.30
N LYS A 309 -0.59 12.45 -7.43
CA LYS A 309 -0.43 13.82 -7.90
C LYS A 309 0.95 13.95 -8.56
N LEU A 310 1.02 13.81 -9.88
CA LEU A 310 2.17 14.29 -10.63
C LEU A 310 2.26 15.79 -10.39
N GLY A 311 3.39 16.26 -9.82
CA GLY A 311 3.60 17.67 -9.57
C GLY A 311 3.27 18.53 -10.79
N SER A 312 2.28 19.35 -10.67
CA SER A 312 1.86 20.59 -11.35
C SER A 312 2.24 20.88 -12.82
N ILE A 313 2.64 19.91 -13.63
CA ILE A 313 2.79 20.14 -15.07
C ILE A 313 2.06 19.03 -15.82
N GLN A 314 0.75 19.20 -16.02
CA GLN A 314 0.07 18.56 -17.14
C GLN A 314 0.61 19.18 -18.42
N LEU A 315 1.56 18.51 -19.04
CA LEU A 315 1.88 18.77 -20.43
C LEU A 315 0.65 18.45 -21.27
N VAL A 316 0.12 19.47 -21.94
CA VAL A 316 -1.01 19.34 -22.87
C VAL A 316 -0.54 18.50 -24.06
N GLY A 317 -0.93 17.21 -24.04
CA GLY A 317 -0.74 16.22 -25.09
C GLY A 317 -1.44 14.93 -24.67
N PRO A 318 -1.71 13.96 -25.55
CA PRO A 318 -2.20 12.66 -25.17
C PRO A 318 -1.08 11.91 -24.44
N VAL A 319 -0.80 12.34 -23.21
CA VAL A 319 -0.02 11.56 -22.25
C VAL A 319 -0.97 10.46 -21.81
N ASP A 320 -0.56 9.20 -21.95
CA ASP A 320 -1.22 8.05 -21.37
C ASP A 320 -1.30 8.22 -19.84
N GLY A 321 -2.24 9.06 -19.41
CA GLY A 321 -2.55 9.26 -18.00
C GLY A 321 -3.21 8.00 -17.44
N SER A 322 -3.01 7.75 -16.17
CA SER A 322 -3.71 6.68 -15.45
C SER A 322 -5.21 6.76 -15.69
N ARG A 323 -5.87 5.61 -15.94
CA ARG A 323 -7.26 5.56 -16.41
C ARG A 323 -8.03 4.43 -15.72
N VAL A 324 -9.18 4.76 -15.15
CA VAL A 324 -10.14 3.77 -14.63
C VAL A 324 -11.37 3.75 -15.54
N VAL A 325 -11.68 2.58 -16.08
CA VAL A 325 -12.84 2.40 -16.96
C VAL A 325 -13.82 1.46 -16.28
N PHE A 326 -15.04 1.92 -16.02
CA PHE A 326 -16.14 1.10 -15.54
C PHE A 326 -16.99 0.65 -16.74
N THR A 327 -17.30 -0.65 -16.79
CA THR A 327 -18.33 -1.14 -17.72
C THR A 327 -19.61 -1.42 -16.96
N PHE A 328 -20.72 -1.00 -17.49
CA PHE A 328 -22.04 -1.25 -16.92
C PHE A 328 -22.96 -1.80 -18.00
N ASP A 329 -23.90 -2.63 -17.57
CA ASP A 329 -25.01 -3.03 -18.42
C ASP A 329 -25.80 -1.78 -18.81
N GLY A 330 -26.25 -1.69 -20.07
CA GLY A 330 -26.91 -0.49 -20.61
C GLY A 330 -28.32 -0.24 -20.07
N ASP A 331 -28.73 -0.95 -19.04
CA ASP A 331 -30.03 -0.85 -18.41
C ASP A 331 -30.09 0.22 -17.30
N SER A 332 -31.26 0.34 -16.66
CA SER A 332 -31.47 1.27 -15.54
C SER A 332 -30.64 0.92 -14.30
N ALA A 333 -30.21 -0.34 -14.16
CA ALA A 333 -29.36 -0.79 -13.05
C ALA A 333 -27.91 -0.32 -13.29
N GLY A 334 -27.41 -0.44 -14.52
CA GLY A 334 -26.10 0.09 -14.92
C GLY A 334 -25.98 1.61 -14.74
N GLN A 335 -27.05 2.38 -15.06
CA GLN A 335 -27.06 3.81 -14.76
C GLN A 335 -26.96 4.12 -13.27
N LYS A 336 -27.63 3.34 -12.42
CA LYS A 336 -27.50 3.45 -10.95
C LYS A 336 -26.10 3.06 -10.48
N ALA A 337 -25.48 2.05 -11.10
CA ALA A 337 -24.13 1.63 -10.79
C ALA A 337 -23.10 2.70 -11.18
N ALA A 338 -23.27 3.38 -12.33
CA ALA A 338 -22.46 4.53 -12.74
C ALA A 338 -22.56 5.70 -11.75
N LEU A 339 -23.78 6.01 -11.28
CA LEU A 339 -24.00 7.04 -10.25
C LEU A 339 -23.36 6.67 -8.90
N ARG A 340 -23.29 5.38 -8.56
CA ARG A 340 -22.55 4.92 -7.37
C ARG A 340 -21.03 5.02 -7.57
N ALA A 341 -20.52 4.60 -8.73
CA ALA A 341 -19.11 4.75 -9.06
C ALA A 341 -18.67 6.22 -9.00
N PHE A 342 -19.56 7.15 -9.40
CA PHE A 342 -19.34 8.59 -9.29
C PHE A 342 -19.05 9.05 -7.85
N GLN A 343 -19.64 8.44 -6.82
CA GLN A 343 -19.38 8.79 -5.43
C GLN A 343 -17.91 8.52 -5.04
N PHE A 344 -17.24 7.60 -5.73
CA PHE A 344 -15.84 7.23 -5.51
C PHE A 344 -14.87 7.97 -6.45
N ASP A 345 -15.36 8.67 -7.49
CA ASP A 345 -14.51 9.46 -8.39
C ASP A 345 -13.61 10.45 -7.63
N GLY A 346 -14.14 11.04 -6.57
CA GLY A 346 -13.38 11.91 -5.68
C GLY A 346 -12.21 11.22 -4.95
N GLN A 347 -12.14 9.90 -4.92
CA GLN A 347 -11.02 9.15 -4.36
C GLN A 347 -9.89 8.97 -5.37
N PHE A 348 -10.20 9.00 -6.68
CA PHE A 348 -9.19 8.94 -7.74
C PHE A 348 -8.63 10.32 -8.04
N LEU A 349 -7.33 10.39 -8.37
CA LEU A 349 -6.68 11.57 -8.95
C LEU A 349 -6.67 11.48 -10.47
N THR A 350 -6.83 10.27 -10.98
CA THR A 350 -6.86 9.93 -12.40
C THR A 350 -8.25 10.08 -13.01
N GLN A 351 -8.31 10.10 -14.33
CA GLN A 351 -9.58 10.24 -15.05
C GLN A 351 -10.38 8.93 -15.02
N THR A 352 -11.67 9.05 -14.71
CA THR A 352 -12.63 7.94 -14.66
C THR A 352 -13.51 7.97 -15.89
N PHE A 353 -13.71 6.81 -16.51
CA PHE A 353 -14.48 6.61 -17.72
C PHE A 353 -15.58 5.57 -17.54
N VAL A 354 -16.59 5.64 -18.38
CA VAL A 354 -17.68 4.67 -18.46
C VAL A 354 -17.79 4.13 -19.87
N ALA A 355 -17.83 2.81 -19.99
CA ALA A 355 -18.09 2.08 -21.21
C ALA A 355 -19.42 1.37 -21.10
N VAL A 356 -20.36 1.71 -21.99
CA VAL A 356 -21.70 1.09 -22.08
C VAL A 356 -21.86 0.52 -23.47
N ALA A 357 -22.12 -0.79 -23.55
CA ALA A 357 -22.35 -1.45 -24.81
C ALA A 357 -23.72 -1.06 -25.41
N HIS A 358 -23.82 -1.12 -26.73
CA HIS A 358 -25.11 -0.97 -27.42
C HIS A 358 -26.04 -2.11 -27.00
N ASP A 359 -27.31 -1.84 -26.96
CA ASP A 359 -28.37 -2.81 -26.61
C ASP A 359 -28.30 -3.36 -25.17
N GLY A 360 -27.52 -2.73 -24.27
CA GLY A 360 -27.44 -3.13 -22.88
C GLY A 360 -26.73 -4.47 -22.64
N LEU A 361 -25.87 -4.88 -23.57
CA LEU A 361 -25.13 -6.14 -23.47
C LEU A 361 -23.98 -6.02 -22.44
N ASP A 362 -23.75 -7.10 -21.68
CA ASP A 362 -22.52 -7.23 -20.93
C ASP A 362 -21.32 -7.54 -21.86
N PRO A 363 -20.06 -7.36 -21.43
CA PRO A 363 -18.89 -7.66 -22.26
C PRO A 363 -18.84 -9.10 -22.79
N CYS A 364 -19.39 -10.07 -22.05
CA CYS A 364 -19.44 -11.47 -22.48
C CYS A 364 -20.45 -11.66 -23.60
N ASP A 365 -21.65 -11.14 -23.47
CA ASP A 365 -22.69 -11.25 -24.50
C ASP A 365 -22.33 -10.41 -25.75
N LEU A 366 -21.68 -9.25 -25.56
CA LEU A 366 -21.13 -8.46 -26.67
C LEU A 366 -20.07 -9.25 -27.45
N ARG A 367 -19.16 -9.93 -26.75
CA ARG A 367 -18.14 -10.78 -27.38
C ARG A 367 -18.76 -11.92 -28.21
N ILE A 368 -19.81 -12.55 -27.69
CA ILE A 368 -20.51 -13.63 -28.38
C ILE A 368 -21.18 -13.13 -29.65
N LYS A 369 -21.84 -11.94 -29.57
CA LYS A 369 -22.60 -11.35 -30.67
C LYS A 369 -21.70 -10.73 -31.74
N ASP A 370 -20.72 -9.91 -31.34
CA ASP A 370 -20.00 -9.02 -32.26
C ASP A 370 -18.48 -9.25 -32.24
N GLY A 371 -18.00 -10.22 -31.47
CA GLY A 371 -16.60 -10.69 -31.45
C GLY A 371 -15.67 -9.83 -30.59
N ASP A 372 -14.40 -10.26 -30.55
CA ASP A 372 -13.35 -9.67 -29.69
C ASP A 372 -13.08 -8.19 -30.00
N ALA A 373 -13.24 -7.78 -31.26
CA ALA A 373 -13.03 -6.39 -31.68
C ALA A 373 -14.04 -5.45 -31.05
N ALA A 374 -15.31 -5.87 -30.91
CA ALA A 374 -16.35 -5.05 -30.30
C ALA A 374 -16.04 -4.75 -28.82
N VAL A 375 -15.54 -5.75 -28.08
CA VAL A 375 -15.12 -5.55 -26.66
C VAL A 375 -13.95 -4.58 -26.56
N ARG A 376 -12.95 -4.68 -27.44
CA ARG A 376 -11.83 -3.71 -27.44
C ARG A 376 -12.31 -2.28 -27.77
N ASN A 377 -13.21 -2.14 -28.75
CA ASN A 377 -13.76 -0.84 -29.13
C ASN A 377 -14.62 -0.26 -28.00
N LEU A 378 -15.41 -1.08 -27.30
CA LEU A 378 -16.17 -0.65 -26.12
C LEU A 378 -15.27 0.07 -25.09
N ILE A 379 -14.11 -0.50 -24.77
CA ILE A 379 -13.18 0.08 -23.80
C ILE A 379 -12.45 1.30 -24.37
N LYS A 380 -12.11 1.27 -25.67
CA LYS A 380 -11.45 2.40 -26.35
C LYS A 380 -12.34 3.63 -26.41
N ASP A 381 -13.62 3.43 -26.72
CA ASP A 381 -14.62 4.49 -26.93
C ASP A 381 -15.34 4.91 -25.64
N ALA A 382 -14.83 4.46 -24.47
CA ALA A 382 -15.36 4.83 -23.16
C ALA A 382 -15.41 6.35 -22.98
N LYS A 383 -16.54 6.86 -22.44
CA LYS A 383 -16.78 8.28 -22.22
C LYS A 383 -16.33 8.70 -20.81
N PRO A 384 -15.86 9.95 -20.61
CA PRO A 384 -15.62 10.46 -19.26
C PRO A 384 -16.85 10.29 -18.36
N LEU A 385 -16.64 9.87 -17.12
CA LEU A 385 -17.74 9.57 -16.18
C LEU A 385 -18.66 10.77 -15.97
N TYR A 386 -18.11 11.99 -15.88
CA TYR A 386 -18.90 13.20 -15.72
C TYR A 386 -19.82 13.45 -16.92
N ASP A 387 -19.33 13.25 -18.15
CA ASP A 387 -20.14 13.38 -19.35
C ASP A 387 -21.31 12.39 -19.32
N PHE A 388 -21.03 11.13 -19.01
CA PHE A 388 -22.06 10.10 -18.95
C PHE A 388 -23.12 10.39 -17.89
N VAL A 389 -22.69 10.77 -16.67
CA VAL A 389 -23.62 11.05 -15.55
C VAL A 389 -24.47 12.27 -15.82
N ILE A 390 -23.88 13.37 -16.31
CA ILE A 390 -24.60 14.61 -16.64
C ILE A 390 -25.61 14.35 -17.74
N ASP A 391 -25.19 13.69 -18.82
CA ASP A 391 -26.06 13.34 -19.95
C ASP A 391 -27.22 12.45 -19.50
N SER A 392 -26.94 11.40 -18.71
CA SER A 392 -27.96 10.49 -18.18
C SER A 392 -28.99 11.17 -17.26
N ILE A 393 -28.60 12.24 -16.57
CA ILE A 393 -29.50 13.03 -15.73
C ILE A 393 -30.39 13.92 -16.63
N ILE A 394 -29.76 14.65 -17.56
CA ILE A 394 -30.50 15.57 -18.47
C ILE A 394 -31.55 14.81 -19.30
N ASP A 395 -31.20 13.63 -19.81
CA ASP A 395 -32.07 12.79 -20.65
C ASP A 395 -33.37 12.32 -19.95
N ARG A 396 -33.46 12.48 -18.62
CA ARG A 396 -34.72 12.19 -17.85
C ARG A 396 -35.73 13.31 -17.91
N PHE A 397 -35.34 14.48 -18.41
CA PHE A 397 -36.18 15.68 -18.46
C PHE A 397 -36.47 16.08 -19.90
N ASP A 398 -37.69 16.50 -20.16
CA ASP A 398 -38.04 17.14 -21.43
C ASP A 398 -37.51 18.58 -21.41
N THR A 399 -36.31 18.79 -21.94
CA THR A 399 -35.66 20.10 -22.00
C THR A 399 -36.23 21.04 -23.05
N GLN A 400 -37.21 20.60 -23.85
CA GLN A 400 -37.93 21.46 -24.80
C GLN A 400 -38.92 22.38 -24.09
N ILE A 401 -39.33 22.04 -22.89
CA ILE A 401 -40.26 22.83 -22.07
C ILE A 401 -39.52 23.44 -20.86
N THR A 402 -39.90 24.70 -20.52
CA THR A 402 -39.24 25.44 -19.42
C THR A 402 -39.23 24.70 -18.10
N PRO A 403 -40.30 24.02 -17.61
CA PRO A 403 -40.24 23.26 -16.36
C PRO A 403 -39.23 22.11 -16.40
N GLY A 404 -39.08 21.45 -17.55
CA GLY A 404 -38.12 20.37 -17.75
C GLY A 404 -36.69 20.88 -17.74
N SER A 405 -36.38 22.00 -18.41
CA SER A 405 -35.07 22.64 -18.38
C SER A 405 -34.67 23.05 -16.95
N VAL A 406 -35.57 23.65 -16.18
CA VAL A 406 -35.34 24.02 -14.77
C VAL A 406 -35.17 22.77 -13.91
N GLY A 407 -35.96 21.72 -14.15
CA GLY A 407 -35.81 20.43 -13.47
C GLY A 407 -34.44 19.78 -13.71
N ALA A 408 -34.03 19.73 -14.98
CA ALA A 408 -32.69 19.22 -15.36
C ALA A 408 -31.56 20.01 -14.73
N ALA A 409 -31.61 21.34 -14.71
CA ALA A 409 -30.62 22.20 -14.09
C ALA A 409 -30.47 21.93 -12.57
N ARG A 410 -31.61 21.81 -11.87
CA ARG A 410 -31.61 21.45 -10.42
C ARG A 410 -31.05 20.08 -10.15
N ALA A 411 -31.30 19.11 -11.03
CA ALA A 411 -30.78 17.75 -10.86
C ALA A 411 -29.29 17.62 -11.18
N VAL A 412 -28.76 18.43 -12.13
CA VAL A 412 -27.33 18.41 -12.50
C VAL A 412 -26.46 19.26 -11.57
N ALA A 413 -27.00 20.33 -10.95
CA ALA A 413 -26.24 21.24 -10.09
C ALA A 413 -25.49 20.53 -8.94
N PRO A 414 -26.06 19.54 -8.19
CA PRO A 414 -25.35 18.81 -7.16
C PRO A 414 -24.15 18.00 -7.69
N ILE A 415 -24.24 17.47 -8.90
CA ILE A 415 -23.16 16.72 -9.56
C ILE A 415 -22.01 17.67 -9.91
N LEU A 416 -22.32 18.79 -10.55
CA LEU A 416 -21.33 19.81 -10.90
C LEU A 416 -20.66 20.42 -9.65
N ALA A 417 -21.40 20.53 -8.54
CA ALA A 417 -20.88 21.02 -7.28
C ALA A 417 -19.83 20.12 -6.66
N GLN A 418 -19.83 18.80 -6.91
CA GLN A 418 -18.89 17.81 -6.40
C GLN A 418 -17.57 17.78 -7.17
N ILE A 419 -17.50 18.33 -8.38
CA ILE A 419 -16.27 18.38 -9.18
C ILE A 419 -15.25 19.28 -8.44
N ARG A 420 -14.06 18.73 -8.14
CA ARG A 420 -13.03 19.43 -7.35
C ARG A 420 -12.28 20.48 -8.14
N ASP A 421 -11.97 20.21 -9.41
CA ASP A 421 -11.24 21.13 -10.27
C ASP A 421 -12.19 22.23 -10.78
N ARG A 422 -11.89 23.48 -10.42
CA ARG A 422 -12.68 24.64 -10.83
C ARG A 422 -12.74 24.84 -12.33
N SER A 423 -11.68 24.53 -13.06
CA SER A 423 -11.62 24.64 -14.50
C SER A 423 -12.58 23.63 -15.17
N LEU A 424 -12.62 22.39 -14.65
CA LEU A 424 -13.56 21.38 -15.09
C LEU A 424 -15.00 21.75 -14.77
N VAL A 425 -15.27 22.31 -13.59
CA VAL A 425 -16.63 22.82 -13.24
C VAL A 425 -17.13 23.81 -14.26
N ASP A 426 -16.33 24.82 -14.62
CA ASP A 426 -16.74 25.84 -15.59
C ASP A 426 -16.96 25.25 -17.00
N ALA A 427 -16.13 24.28 -17.40
CA ALA A 427 -16.26 23.59 -18.68
C ALA A 427 -17.55 22.74 -18.72
N TYR A 428 -17.79 21.90 -17.68
CA TYR A 428 -18.98 21.07 -17.60
C TYR A 428 -20.26 21.90 -17.38
N THR A 429 -20.22 23.01 -16.64
CA THR A 429 -21.36 23.92 -16.48
C THR A 429 -21.76 24.50 -17.82
N ARG A 430 -20.81 24.97 -18.66
CA ARG A 430 -21.12 25.47 -20.03
C ARG A 430 -21.71 24.38 -20.90
N LYS A 431 -21.13 23.17 -20.89
CA LYS A 431 -21.64 22.04 -21.68
C LYS A 431 -23.05 21.66 -21.26
N ALA A 432 -23.33 21.52 -19.98
CA ALA A 432 -24.64 21.19 -19.43
C ALA A 432 -25.67 22.27 -19.73
N ALA A 433 -25.33 23.56 -19.55
CA ALA A 433 -26.23 24.70 -19.87
C ALA A 433 -26.62 24.71 -21.34
N GLY A 434 -25.67 24.49 -22.26
CA GLY A 434 -25.94 24.39 -23.68
C GLY A 434 -26.88 23.23 -24.04
N ARG A 435 -26.71 22.07 -23.40
CA ARG A 435 -27.56 20.89 -23.62
C ARG A 435 -28.97 21.04 -23.03
N ILE A 436 -29.11 21.73 -21.89
CA ILE A 436 -30.38 22.03 -21.25
C ILE A 436 -31.14 23.16 -21.99
N GLY A 437 -30.44 23.97 -22.79
CA GLY A 437 -31.00 25.18 -23.43
C GLY A 437 -31.19 26.35 -22.44
N MET A 438 -30.29 26.51 -21.47
CA MET A 438 -30.33 27.47 -20.39
C MET A 438 -29.14 28.42 -20.44
N ASP A 439 -29.33 29.65 -19.89
CA ASP A 439 -28.18 30.57 -19.68
C ASP A 439 -27.16 30.01 -18.71
N VAL A 440 -25.88 30.10 -19.09
CA VAL A 440 -24.76 29.56 -18.29
C VAL A 440 -24.66 30.21 -16.89
N ALA A 441 -25.01 31.52 -16.78
CA ALA A 441 -24.95 32.21 -15.50
C ALA A 441 -25.98 31.67 -14.50
N MET A 442 -27.16 31.31 -14.99
CA MET A 442 -28.21 30.71 -14.14
C MET A 442 -27.78 29.34 -13.61
N LEU A 443 -27.21 28.49 -14.44
CA LEU A 443 -26.73 27.19 -13.99
C LEU A 443 -25.52 27.34 -13.04
N ARG A 444 -24.61 28.29 -13.32
CA ARG A 444 -23.46 28.59 -12.42
C ARG A 444 -23.92 29.07 -11.04
N GLN A 445 -24.97 29.88 -10.98
CA GLN A 445 -25.57 30.30 -9.72
C GLN A 445 -26.12 29.09 -8.95
N ALA A 446 -26.87 28.20 -9.60
CA ALA A 446 -27.40 26.98 -8.98
C ALA A 446 -26.29 26.08 -8.43
N VAL A 447 -25.20 25.90 -9.17
CA VAL A 447 -23.99 25.15 -8.71
C VAL A 447 -23.35 25.82 -7.50
N SER A 448 -23.23 27.16 -7.49
CA SER A 448 -22.65 27.88 -6.37
C SER A 448 -23.50 27.77 -5.10
N GLU A 449 -24.83 27.87 -5.24
CA GLU A 449 -25.77 27.66 -4.12
C GLU A 449 -25.67 26.25 -3.55
N GLU A 450 -25.56 25.25 -4.41
CA GLU A 450 -25.42 23.86 -3.97
C GLU A 450 -24.10 23.60 -3.25
N ARG A 451 -22.99 24.17 -3.73
CA ARG A 451 -21.70 24.13 -3.02
C ARG A 451 -21.77 24.73 -1.60
N LYS A 452 -22.45 25.87 -1.45
CA LYS A 452 -22.66 26.48 -0.14
C LYS A 452 -23.47 25.57 0.79
N ARG A 453 -24.53 24.92 0.28
CA ARG A 453 -25.34 23.96 1.05
C ARG A 453 -24.52 22.73 1.49
N GLN A 454 -23.67 22.22 0.61
CA GLN A 454 -22.81 21.08 0.94
C GLN A 454 -21.73 21.44 1.99
N HIS A 455 -21.23 22.67 1.95
CA HIS A 455 -20.24 23.17 2.93
C HIS A 455 -20.86 23.31 4.33
N VAL A 456 -22.05 23.89 4.42
CA VAL A 456 -22.80 24.02 5.69
C VAL A 456 -23.11 22.62 6.29
N ARG A 457 -23.51 21.65 5.46
CA ARG A 457 -23.74 20.26 5.95
C ARG A 457 -22.48 19.58 6.47
N SER A 458 -21.30 19.89 5.93
CA SER A 458 -20.03 19.32 6.42
C SER A 458 -19.59 19.99 7.74
N GLU A 459 -19.89 21.26 7.96
CA GLU A 459 -19.61 21.97 9.20
C GLU A 459 -20.52 21.51 10.36
N ASP A 460 -21.78 21.20 10.08
CA ASP A 460 -22.71 20.66 11.08
C ASP A 460 -22.32 19.25 11.60
N ILE A 461 -21.60 18.46 10.80
CA ILE A 461 -21.10 17.14 11.22
C ILE A 461 -19.88 17.27 12.16
N TYR A 462 -19.16 18.40 12.09
CA TYR A 462 -17.98 18.69 12.93
C TYR A 462 -18.26 19.73 14.02
N ALA A 463 -19.51 20.11 14.26
CA ALA A 463 -19.85 20.99 15.38
C ALA A 463 -19.53 20.28 16.70
N PRO A 464 -18.74 20.89 17.61
CA PRO A 464 -18.47 20.28 18.90
C PRO A 464 -19.79 20.17 19.68
N VAL A 465 -20.03 18.96 20.20
CA VAL A 465 -21.17 18.67 21.06
C VAL A 465 -21.09 19.64 22.27
N PRO A 466 -22.13 20.40 22.61
CA PRO A 466 -22.10 21.28 23.77
C PRO A 466 -21.85 20.46 25.04
N GLU A 467 -20.83 20.80 25.80
CA GLU A 467 -20.57 20.23 27.12
C GLU A 467 -21.76 20.51 28.03
N THR A 468 -22.58 19.51 28.30
CA THR A 468 -23.56 19.58 29.41
C THR A 468 -22.80 19.43 30.71
N HIS A 469 -22.78 20.52 31.47
CA HIS A 469 -22.27 20.56 32.83
C HIS A 469 -22.98 19.59 33.75
N GLY A 470 -22.19 18.82 34.49
CA GLY A 470 -22.48 18.45 35.86
C GLY A 470 -23.02 17.03 36.08
N PHE A 471 -22.14 16.09 36.44
CA PHE A 471 -22.46 15.20 37.57
C PHE A 471 -21.18 14.87 38.36
N ALA A 472 -21.36 14.91 39.66
CA ALA A 472 -20.41 14.92 40.74
C ALA A 472 -19.43 13.74 40.78
N ARG A 473 -18.18 14.07 41.12
CA ARG A 473 -17.16 13.15 41.62
C ARG A 473 -17.65 12.47 42.92
N ARG A 474 -17.72 11.16 42.90
CA ARG A 474 -17.76 10.36 44.13
C ARG A 474 -16.48 9.53 44.20
N SER A 475 -15.64 9.89 45.13
CA SER A 475 -14.42 9.19 45.52
C SER A 475 -14.76 7.84 46.15
N MET A 476 -14.13 6.75 45.73
CA MET A 476 -13.91 5.58 46.57
C MET A 476 -12.44 5.18 46.55
N ARG A 477 -11.85 5.22 47.75
CA ARG A 477 -10.53 4.73 48.09
C ARG A 477 -10.51 3.22 48.27
N GLY A 478 -9.41 2.58 47.85
CA GLY A 478 -8.72 1.47 48.49
C GLY A 478 -8.57 0.20 47.69
N PRO A 479 -7.65 -0.70 48.02
CA PRO A 479 -6.29 -0.46 48.49
C PRO A 479 -5.20 -1.07 47.55
N ALA A 480 -3.94 -0.79 47.87
CA ALA A 480 -2.72 -1.17 47.17
C ALA A 480 -2.46 -2.68 47.08
N GLY A 481 -1.85 -3.12 45.99
CA GLY A 481 -1.22 -4.43 45.87
C GLY A 481 -0.63 -4.69 44.49
N ALA A 482 0.72 -4.80 44.46
CA ALA A 482 1.57 -5.56 43.55
C ALA A 482 1.79 -5.07 42.11
N GLY A 483 3.04 -4.77 41.86
CA GLY A 483 3.67 -4.34 40.63
C GLY A 483 3.30 -5.11 39.37
N GLN A 484 2.95 -4.34 38.38
CA GLN A 484 3.00 -4.74 36.97
C GLN A 484 3.88 -3.71 36.26
N GLN A 485 4.92 -4.20 35.61
CA GLN A 485 5.70 -3.44 34.64
C GLN A 485 4.71 -2.98 33.55
N GLU A 486 4.45 -1.69 33.50
CA GLU A 486 3.69 -1.06 32.42
C GLU A 486 4.50 -1.19 31.11
N MET A 487 4.02 -2.05 30.21
CA MET A 487 4.40 -1.95 28.81
C MET A 487 3.89 -0.61 28.27
N VAL A 488 4.82 0.24 27.86
CA VAL A 488 4.52 1.54 27.25
C VAL A 488 3.63 1.33 26.01
N SER A 489 2.44 1.91 26.02
CA SER A 489 1.50 1.73 24.93
C SER A 489 1.99 2.41 23.64
N PRO A 490 1.61 1.91 22.44
CA PRO A 490 1.94 2.54 21.17
C PRO A 490 1.53 4.03 21.07
N GLN A 491 0.51 4.44 21.84
CA GLN A 491 0.10 5.84 21.94
C GLN A 491 1.05 6.73 22.75
N ALA A 492 1.85 6.15 23.65
CA ALA A 492 2.87 6.89 24.37
C ALA A 492 4.12 7.13 23.49
N VAL A 493 4.44 6.19 22.60
CA VAL A 493 5.49 6.35 21.58
C VAL A 493 5.09 7.42 20.57
N ALA A 494 3.86 7.38 20.05
CA ALA A 494 3.35 8.41 19.15
C ALA A 494 3.28 9.82 19.79
N ARG A 495 3.03 9.91 21.12
CA ARG A 495 3.09 11.17 21.85
C ARG A 495 4.52 11.65 22.07
N PHE A 496 5.47 10.74 22.20
CA PHE A 496 6.89 11.10 22.33
C PHE A 496 7.43 11.63 21.00
N ASP A 497 7.07 10.99 19.87
CA ASP A 497 7.40 11.47 18.52
C ASP A 497 6.74 12.80 18.19
N ALA A 498 5.48 13.01 18.54
CA ALA A 498 4.78 14.28 18.40
C ALA A 498 5.38 15.39 19.28
N ALA A 499 5.87 15.05 20.48
CA ALA A 499 6.54 16.00 21.36
C ALA A 499 7.94 16.37 20.83
N ASN A 500 8.67 15.45 20.20
CA ASN A 500 9.95 15.71 19.56
C ASN A 500 9.81 16.45 18.22
N GLN A 501 8.78 16.15 17.41
CA GLN A 501 8.48 16.87 16.17
C GLN A 501 8.05 18.32 16.42
N ASN A 502 7.45 18.64 17.56
CA ASN A 502 7.04 20.00 17.90
C ASN A 502 8.20 20.92 18.34
N TYR A 503 9.40 20.40 18.58
CA TYR A 503 10.57 21.20 18.95
C TYR A 503 11.42 21.67 17.77
N TYR A 504 11.32 21.00 16.61
CA TYR A 504 12.09 21.36 15.42
C TYR A 504 11.16 21.33 14.22
N SER A 505 10.96 22.48 13.57
CA SER A 505 10.21 22.52 12.32
C SER A 505 10.95 21.71 11.26
N VAL A 506 10.22 21.10 10.34
CA VAL A 506 10.79 20.34 9.18
C VAL A 506 11.72 21.25 8.34
N ASP A 507 11.56 22.58 8.46
CA ASP A 507 12.39 23.61 7.82
C ASP A 507 13.64 24.00 8.60
N ASP A 508 13.90 23.40 9.79
CA ASP A 508 15.13 23.66 10.52
C ASP A 508 16.33 23.04 9.79
N ALA A 509 17.19 23.90 9.26
CA ALA A 509 18.37 23.48 8.51
C ALA A 509 19.33 22.59 9.33
N VAL A 510 19.33 22.71 10.65
CA VAL A 510 20.14 21.87 11.56
C VAL A 510 19.55 20.46 11.61
N PHE A 511 18.25 20.34 11.84
CA PHE A 511 17.57 19.05 11.86
C PHE A 511 17.77 18.30 10.53
N SER A 512 17.55 18.97 9.42
CA SER A 512 17.74 18.41 8.08
C SER A 512 19.19 17.95 7.85
N THR A 513 20.18 18.72 8.32
CA THR A 513 21.61 18.36 8.14
C THR A 513 21.98 17.13 8.96
N GLU A 514 21.58 17.08 10.24
CA GLU A 514 21.88 15.95 11.13
C GLU A 514 21.15 14.68 10.69
N GLN A 515 19.88 14.81 10.25
CA GLN A 515 19.11 13.69 9.72
C GLN A 515 19.75 13.12 8.45
N GLN A 516 20.14 13.96 7.50
CA GLN A 516 20.80 13.54 6.27
C GLN A 516 22.15 12.89 6.54
N PHE A 517 22.91 13.44 7.49
CA PHE A 517 24.18 12.86 7.91
C PHE A 517 24.00 11.45 8.49
N MET A 518 23.08 11.29 9.44
CA MET A 518 22.80 9.99 10.03
C MET A 518 22.19 9.02 9.02
N GLY A 519 21.35 9.49 8.09
CA GLY A 519 20.86 8.71 6.97
C GLY A 519 21.98 8.17 6.07
N MET A 520 23.00 8.99 5.78
CA MET A 520 24.20 8.55 5.06
C MET A 520 25.01 7.51 5.86
N VAL A 521 25.17 7.68 7.17
CA VAL A 521 25.87 6.72 8.05
C VAL A 521 25.15 5.36 8.05
N VAL A 522 23.82 5.36 8.10
CA VAL A 522 23.02 4.14 8.12
C VAL A 522 23.00 3.44 6.75
N GLN A 523 22.83 4.19 5.66
CA GLN A 523 22.64 3.61 4.32
C GLN A 523 23.97 3.40 3.56
N LEU A 524 24.91 4.32 3.71
CA LEU A 524 26.16 4.37 2.95
C LEU A 524 27.36 4.63 3.86
N PRO A 525 27.63 3.79 4.87
CA PRO A 525 28.69 4.01 5.85
C PRO A 525 30.07 4.16 5.19
N ARG A 526 30.30 3.52 4.05
CA ARG A 526 31.56 3.60 3.26
C ARG A 526 31.70 4.90 2.45
N ALA A 527 30.76 5.83 2.54
CA ALA A 527 30.89 7.16 1.95
C ALA A 527 31.75 8.10 2.80
N PHE A 528 32.03 7.73 4.04
CA PHE A 528 32.83 8.51 4.98
C PHE A 528 34.27 7.97 5.07
N ASP A 529 35.24 8.87 5.15
CA ASP A 529 36.60 8.53 5.53
C ASP A 529 36.63 8.19 7.04
N PRO A 530 37.05 6.99 7.43
CA PRO A 530 37.06 6.57 8.86
C PRO A 530 37.89 7.49 9.77
N THR A 531 38.97 8.05 9.26
CA THR A 531 39.87 8.94 10.03
C THR A 531 39.17 10.27 10.34
N GLN A 532 38.40 10.76 9.38
CA GLN A 532 37.66 12.01 9.55
C GLN A 532 36.38 11.81 10.39
N PHE A 533 35.72 10.67 10.21
CA PHE A 533 34.56 10.30 11.04
C PHE A 533 34.93 10.16 12.50
N ALA A 534 36.12 9.65 12.81
CA ALA A 534 36.65 9.53 14.17
C ALA A 534 36.87 10.89 14.89
N ASN A 535 36.92 12.00 14.15
CA ASN A 535 37.00 13.36 14.74
C ASN A 535 35.66 13.88 15.25
N LEU A 536 34.54 13.20 14.94
CA LEU A 536 33.22 13.55 15.45
C LEU A 536 33.07 13.11 16.91
N THR A 537 32.34 13.89 17.66
CA THR A 537 31.89 13.58 19.01
C THR A 537 30.38 13.77 19.10
N GLU A 538 29.73 13.22 20.10
CA GLU A 538 28.31 13.42 20.39
C GLU A 538 27.94 14.91 20.40
N ASN A 539 28.86 15.76 20.86
CA ASN A 539 28.68 17.21 20.95
C ASN A 539 28.58 17.89 19.55
N CYS A 540 28.92 17.23 18.45
CA CYS A 540 28.74 17.76 17.11
C CYS A 540 27.27 17.84 16.72
N PHE A 541 26.41 17.05 17.37
CA PHE A 541 24.97 17.01 17.13
C PHE A 541 24.23 17.89 18.14
N ARG A 542 23.15 18.54 17.71
CA ARG A 542 22.28 19.36 18.54
C ARG A 542 21.03 18.60 18.97
N ILE A 543 20.59 17.65 18.15
CA ILE A 543 19.38 16.88 18.35
C ILE A 543 19.70 15.68 19.25
N PRO A 544 19.08 15.54 20.43
CA PRO A 544 19.39 14.45 21.38
C PRO A 544 19.23 13.06 20.77
N THR A 545 18.24 12.88 19.89
CA THR A 545 18.01 11.62 19.17
C THR A 545 19.22 11.24 18.32
N PHE A 546 19.83 12.20 17.59
CA PHE A 546 20.98 11.93 16.73
C PHE A 546 22.28 11.83 17.54
N GLN A 547 22.39 12.51 18.71
CA GLN A 547 23.46 12.26 19.67
C GLN A 547 23.45 10.80 20.12
N SER A 548 22.30 10.33 20.64
CA SER A 548 22.14 8.95 21.10
C SER A 548 22.37 7.92 19.99
N LEU A 549 21.96 8.24 18.76
CA LEU A 549 22.19 7.36 17.62
C LEU A 549 23.67 7.32 17.20
N PHE A 550 24.37 8.44 17.30
CA PHE A 550 25.82 8.47 17.11
C PHE A 550 26.55 7.60 18.14
N ASP A 551 26.11 7.62 19.42
CA ASP A 551 26.65 6.75 20.47
C ASP A 551 26.40 5.26 20.14
N VAL A 552 25.24 4.92 19.56
CA VAL A 552 24.97 3.56 19.07
C VAL A 552 25.97 3.17 17.98
N VAL A 553 26.26 4.05 17.01
CA VAL A 553 27.25 3.79 15.96
C VAL A 553 28.64 3.58 16.56
N GLN A 554 29.02 4.35 17.57
CA GLN A 554 30.31 4.17 18.27
C GLN A 554 30.34 2.86 19.06
N ALA A 555 29.24 2.46 19.70
CA ALA A 555 29.15 1.23 20.48
C ALA A 555 29.27 -0.04 19.63
N VAL A 556 28.87 -0.02 18.38
CA VAL A 556 29.09 -1.13 17.43
C VAL A 556 30.48 -1.14 16.80
N GLY A 557 31.36 -0.23 17.24
CA GLY A 557 32.76 -0.15 16.77
C GLY A 557 32.99 0.91 15.68
N GLY A 558 32.07 1.83 15.47
CA GLY A 558 32.16 2.88 14.47
C GLY A 558 31.70 2.42 13.06
N LEU A 559 32.28 3.03 12.03
CA LEU A 559 31.96 2.64 10.64
C LEU A 559 32.53 1.26 10.29
N PRO A 560 31.79 0.42 9.54
CA PRO A 560 32.25 -0.92 9.17
C PRO A 560 33.51 -0.85 8.28
N ALA A 561 34.49 -1.69 8.59
CA ALA A 561 35.71 -1.79 7.81
C ALA A 561 35.44 -2.23 6.35
N ALA A 562 36.33 -1.86 5.44
CA ALA A 562 36.18 -2.15 4.01
C ALA A 562 36.16 -3.66 3.70
N ASP A 563 36.82 -4.45 4.50
CA ASP A 563 36.98 -5.91 4.41
C ASP A 563 36.05 -6.70 5.37
N SER A 564 35.12 -6.03 6.05
CA SER A 564 34.26 -6.66 7.07
C SER A 564 33.37 -7.78 6.57
N GLY A 565 33.17 -7.88 5.25
CA GLY A 565 32.23 -8.85 4.63
C GLY A 565 30.75 -8.60 4.94
N LEU A 566 30.43 -7.52 5.67
CA LEU A 566 29.06 -7.17 6.03
C LEU A 566 28.25 -6.76 4.79
N ASN A 567 27.03 -7.22 4.73
CA ASN A 567 26.03 -6.69 3.79
C ASN A 567 25.27 -5.49 4.38
N ALA A 568 24.51 -4.79 3.54
CA ALA A 568 23.81 -3.57 3.94
C ALA A 568 22.70 -3.85 4.97
N SER A 569 21.98 -4.95 4.84
CA SER A 569 20.92 -5.30 5.79
C SER A 569 21.47 -5.68 7.16
N THR A 570 22.54 -6.50 7.22
CA THR A 570 23.20 -6.88 8.47
C THR A 570 23.74 -5.65 9.22
N TRP A 571 24.29 -4.65 8.49
CA TRP A 571 24.73 -3.41 9.11
C TRP A 571 23.55 -2.67 9.78
N VAL A 572 22.44 -2.49 9.06
CA VAL A 572 21.25 -1.82 9.61
C VAL A 572 20.66 -2.61 10.78
N GLU A 573 20.58 -3.93 10.68
CA GLU A 573 20.11 -4.80 11.78
C GLU A 573 20.97 -4.68 13.04
N THR A 574 22.29 -4.65 12.88
CA THR A 574 23.21 -4.45 14.01
C THR A 574 22.90 -3.12 14.71
N LEU A 575 22.67 -2.05 13.94
CA LEU A 575 22.29 -0.76 14.50
C LEU A 575 20.91 -0.81 15.18
N VAL A 576 19.92 -1.47 14.58
CA VAL A 576 18.57 -1.63 15.14
C VAL A 576 18.60 -2.37 16.47
N GLN A 577 19.36 -3.48 16.55
CA GLN A 577 19.49 -4.28 17.78
C GLN A 577 20.16 -3.48 18.90
N MET A 578 21.23 -2.75 18.58
CA MET A 578 21.96 -1.94 19.57
C MET A 578 21.19 -0.68 19.98
N ALA A 579 20.37 -0.14 19.11
CA ALA A 579 19.56 1.06 19.35
C ALA A 579 18.45 0.83 20.41
N GLY A 580 18.04 -0.42 20.60
CA GLY A 580 16.95 -0.77 21.51
C GLY A 580 15.58 -0.24 21.04
N PRO A 581 14.49 -0.54 21.75
CA PRO A 581 13.12 -0.30 21.29
C PRO A 581 12.77 1.18 21.07
N MET A 582 13.49 2.10 21.69
CA MET A 582 13.22 3.54 21.57
C MET A 582 13.84 4.16 20.31
N LEU A 583 15.03 3.76 19.90
CA LEU A 583 15.76 4.31 18.77
C LEU A 583 15.68 3.44 17.51
N ALA A 584 15.30 2.16 17.64
CA ALA A 584 15.13 1.25 16.50
C ALA A 584 14.23 1.81 15.38
N PRO A 585 13.06 2.42 15.67
CA PRO A 585 12.22 3.03 14.64
C PRO A 585 12.94 4.17 13.89
N VAL A 586 13.79 4.94 14.58
CA VAL A 586 14.57 6.02 13.96
C VAL A 586 15.63 5.45 13.02
N VAL A 587 16.31 4.37 13.39
CA VAL A 587 17.27 3.67 12.51
C VAL A 587 16.56 3.14 11.26
N GLN A 588 15.39 2.52 11.41
CA GLN A 588 14.59 2.00 10.30
C GLN A 588 14.12 3.13 9.38
N GLN A 589 13.66 4.25 9.94
CA GLN A 589 13.30 5.44 9.17
C GLN A 589 14.49 5.97 8.36
N LEU A 590 15.67 6.10 8.99
CA LEU A 590 16.90 6.55 8.31
C LEU A 590 17.37 5.57 7.24
N ALA A 591 17.20 4.26 7.44
CA ALA A 591 17.52 3.23 6.46
C ALA A 591 16.64 3.29 5.19
N ALA A 592 15.39 3.76 5.34
CA ALA A 592 14.42 3.84 4.27
C ALA A 592 14.16 5.28 3.76
N MET A 593 14.85 6.31 4.28
CA MET A 593 14.67 7.68 3.81
C MET A 593 15.37 7.92 2.46
N PRO A 594 14.77 8.70 1.54
CA PRO A 594 15.45 9.08 0.31
C PRO A 594 16.64 10.01 0.63
N LEU A 595 17.81 9.66 0.10
CA LEU A 595 18.99 10.52 0.18
C LEU A 595 18.98 11.51 -1.01
N PRO A 596 19.34 12.78 -0.80
CA PRO A 596 19.32 13.79 -1.88
C PRO A 596 20.49 13.66 -2.87
N VAL A 597 21.11 12.49 -2.95
CA VAL A 597 22.20 12.16 -3.86
C VAL A 597 21.70 11.24 -4.96
N ILE A 598 21.91 11.62 -6.22
CA ILE A 598 21.54 10.78 -7.36
C ILE A 598 22.57 9.66 -7.46
N ALA A 599 22.18 8.45 -7.11
CA ALA A 599 22.98 7.25 -7.32
C ALA A 599 23.11 6.92 -8.82
N ASP A 600 24.19 6.25 -9.18
CA ASP A 600 24.38 5.76 -10.54
C ASP A 600 23.31 4.70 -10.87
N PRO A 601 22.53 4.85 -11.96
CA PRO A 601 21.47 3.90 -12.29
C PRO A 601 21.93 2.45 -12.42
N GLN A 602 23.14 2.20 -12.91
CA GLN A 602 23.69 0.85 -13.04
C GLN A 602 23.98 0.23 -11.67
N ILE A 603 24.48 1.01 -10.73
CA ILE A 603 24.73 0.56 -9.34
C ILE A 603 23.41 0.26 -8.64
N VAL A 604 22.40 1.10 -8.83
CA VAL A 604 21.07 0.89 -8.25
C VAL A 604 20.45 -0.41 -8.77
N GLU A 605 20.54 -0.67 -10.06
CA GLU A 605 20.03 -1.89 -10.67
C GLU A 605 20.75 -3.15 -10.14
N GLN A 606 22.08 -3.12 -10.02
CA GLN A 606 22.85 -4.22 -9.44
C GLN A 606 22.47 -4.49 -7.96
N GLN A 607 22.28 -3.43 -7.18
CA GLN A 607 21.84 -3.56 -5.79
C GLN A 607 20.40 -4.08 -5.68
N HIS A 608 19.53 -3.65 -6.58
CA HIS A 608 18.16 -4.14 -6.66
C HIS A 608 18.15 -5.65 -6.91
N GLN A 609 18.94 -6.14 -7.86
CA GLN A 609 19.04 -7.57 -8.17
C GLN A 609 19.64 -8.39 -7.01
N ALA A 610 20.57 -7.81 -6.25
CA ALA A 610 21.18 -8.46 -5.09
C ALA A 610 20.29 -8.44 -3.82
N GLY A 611 19.31 -7.52 -3.75
CA GLY A 611 18.38 -7.38 -2.64
C GLY A 611 19.09 -7.23 -1.27
N ALA A 612 18.53 -7.82 -0.23
CA ALA A 612 19.07 -7.76 1.14
C ALA A 612 20.47 -8.39 1.30
N SER A 613 20.91 -9.22 0.35
CA SER A 613 22.25 -9.81 0.32
C SER A 613 23.29 -8.87 -0.32
N ALA A 614 22.91 -7.68 -0.76
CA ALA A 614 23.81 -6.73 -1.38
C ALA A 614 24.97 -6.38 -0.43
N PRO A 615 26.26 -6.53 -0.87
CA PRO A 615 27.39 -6.16 -0.01
C PRO A 615 27.38 -4.64 0.23
N LEU A 616 27.94 -4.23 1.38
CA LEU A 616 28.23 -2.81 1.61
C LEU A 616 29.15 -2.31 0.50
N ARG A 617 28.60 -1.51 -0.41
CA ARG A 617 29.34 -1.00 -1.58
C ARG A 617 30.22 0.20 -1.24
N ALA A 618 31.24 0.40 -2.03
CA ALA A 618 31.93 1.68 -2.06
C ALA A 618 31.00 2.79 -2.56
N ALA A 619 31.12 3.96 -1.97
CA ALA A 619 30.37 5.12 -2.43
C ALA A 619 30.92 5.65 -3.77
N SER A 620 30.01 6.16 -4.60
CA SER A 620 30.43 6.94 -5.77
C SER A 620 31.12 8.25 -5.35
N SER A 621 31.87 8.86 -6.24
CA SER A 621 32.52 10.15 -5.96
C SER A 621 31.49 11.24 -5.53
N ARG A 622 30.28 11.22 -6.10
CA ARG A 622 29.22 12.15 -5.71
C ARG A 622 28.72 11.92 -4.30
N GLU A 623 28.52 10.66 -3.92
CA GLU A 623 28.08 10.28 -2.56
C GLU A 623 29.15 10.58 -1.52
N ALA A 624 30.41 10.27 -1.82
CA ALA A 624 31.54 10.61 -0.94
C ALA A 624 31.70 12.11 -0.74
N ASN A 625 31.56 12.91 -1.82
CA ASN A 625 31.61 14.37 -1.73
C ASN A 625 30.42 14.91 -0.91
N TYR A 626 29.23 14.33 -1.06
CA TYR A 626 28.08 14.73 -0.27
C TYR A 626 28.24 14.40 1.22
N ALA A 627 28.74 13.21 1.53
CA ALA A 627 29.07 12.79 2.91
C ALA A 627 30.09 13.77 3.53
N LEU A 628 31.13 14.12 2.77
CA LEU A 628 32.13 15.09 3.19
C LEU A 628 31.54 16.48 3.47
N GLN A 629 30.64 16.96 2.59
CA GLN A 629 29.96 18.25 2.82
C GLN A 629 29.12 18.26 4.11
N LEU A 630 28.41 17.16 4.39
CA LEU A 630 27.63 17.03 5.64
C LEU A 630 28.54 16.98 6.88
N LEU A 631 29.62 16.19 6.80
CA LEU A 631 30.62 16.10 7.86
C LEU A 631 31.19 17.50 8.21
N VAL A 632 31.60 18.23 7.20
CA VAL A 632 32.16 19.57 7.36
C VAL A 632 31.15 20.54 7.95
N LYS A 633 29.90 20.50 7.51
CA LYS A 633 28.83 21.32 8.09
C LYS A 633 28.65 21.05 9.60
N LEU A 634 28.71 19.80 10.03
CA LEU A 634 28.61 19.43 11.44
C LEU A 634 29.80 19.93 12.24
N LEU A 635 31.02 19.72 11.75
CA LEU A 635 32.25 20.17 12.40
C LEU A 635 32.34 21.70 12.47
N ASP A 636 31.97 22.41 11.41
CA ASP A 636 31.94 23.88 11.37
C ASP A 636 30.92 24.43 12.37
N ALA A 637 29.73 23.83 12.42
CA ALA A 637 28.69 24.21 13.37
C ALA A 637 29.13 23.97 14.83
N ASP A 638 29.86 22.89 15.11
CA ASP A 638 30.43 22.65 16.44
C ASP A 638 31.49 23.73 16.80
N CYS A 639 32.40 24.04 15.90
CA CYS A 639 33.38 25.11 16.09
C CYS A 639 32.70 26.45 16.41
N VAL A 640 31.70 26.83 15.63
CA VAL A 640 30.93 28.09 15.86
C VAL A 640 30.26 28.10 17.22
N ARG A 641 29.67 27.00 17.63
CA ARG A 641 29.01 26.86 18.93
C ARG A 641 29.99 26.97 20.08
N ARG A 642 31.13 26.26 20.01
CA ARG A 642 32.18 26.29 21.04
C ARG A 642 32.76 27.71 21.19
N ILE A 643 33.04 28.37 20.07
CA ILE A 643 33.48 29.78 20.07
C ILE A 643 32.43 30.66 20.75
N GLY A 644 31.14 30.49 20.40
CA GLY A 644 30.04 31.24 21.04
C GLY A 644 29.94 31.02 22.55
N GLN A 645 30.08 29.79 23.01
CA GLN A 645 30.09 29.41 24.44
C GLN A 645 31.27 30.08 25.19
N ILE A 646 32.48 30.00 24.61
CA ILE A 646 33.65 30.60 25.21
C ILE A 646 33.52 32.13 25.26
N ARG A 647 33.06 32.76 24.19
CA ARG A 647 32.79 34.20 24.16
C ARG A 647 31.73 34.63 25.17
N ALA A 648 30.67 33.83 25.37
CA ALA A 648 29.67 34.08 26.41
C ALA A 648 30.25 34.01 27.82
N ARG A 649 31.14 33.01 28.09
CA ARG A 649 31.86 32.90 29.38
C ARG A 649 32.79 34.09 29.61
N MET A 650 33.42 34.58 28.56
CA MET A 650 34.32 35.76 28.67
C MET A 650 33.56 37.07 28.91
N LYS A 651 32.25 37.12 28.62
CA LYS A 651 31.43 38.34 28.81
C LYS A 651 31.34 38.71 30.28
N GLY A 652 31.87 39.87 30.63
CA GLY A 652 31.92 40.35 32.03
C GLY A 652 33.13 39.90 32.85
N MET A 653 34.07 39.11 32.27
CA MET A 653 35.32 38.80 32.96
C MET A 653 36.29 39.98 32.92
N PRO A 654 36.98 40.24 34.03
CA PRO A 654 38.04 41.24 34.06
C PRO A 654 39.23 40.80 33.16
N GLU A 655 39.99 41.79 32.68
CA GLU A 655 41.24 41.50 31.97
C GLU A 655 42.21 40.77 32.88
N GLY A 656 42.74 39.65 32.43
CA GLY A 656 43.64 38.82 33.23
C GLY A 656 43.98 37.47 32.53
N GLU A 657 44.83 36.69 33.14
CA GLU A 657 45.38 35.45 32.60
C GLU A 657 44.29 34.44 32.20
N ALA A 658 43.17 34.35 32.94
CA ALA A 658 42.04 33.47 32.62
C ALA A 658 41.34 33.85 31.33
N LYS A 659 41.14 35.17 31.05
CA LYS A 659 40.55 35.66 29.82
C LYS A 659 41.48 35.45 28.63
N PHE A 660 42.79 35.63 28.83
CA PHE A 660 43.80 35.34 27.79
C PHE A 660 43.86 33.87 27.41
N ARG A 661 43.70 32.94 28.35
CA ARG A 661 43.58 31.48 28.07
C ARG A 661 42.37 31.18 27.19
N LEU A 662 41.21 31.73 27.54
CA LEU A 662 39.97 31.57 26.73
C LEU A 662 40.10 32.19 25.34
N LEU A 663 40.81 33.29 25.16
CA LEU A 663 41.14 33.86 23.86
C LEU A 663 42.05 32.91 23.04
N GLY A 664 43.01 32.26 23.68
CA GLY A 664 43.87 31.24 23.07
C GLY A 664 43.05 30.05 22.59
N GLU A 665 42.07 29.60 23.42
CA GLU A 665 41.15 28.51 23.01
C GLU A 665 40.29 28.92 21.78
N VAL A 666 39.74 30.14 21.75
CA VAL A 666 39.01 30.66 20.61
C VAL A 666 39.86 30.65 19.32
N SER A 667 41.11 31.18 19.43
CA SER A 667 42.06 31.21 18.32
C SER A 667 42.39 29.79 17.76
N ALA A 668 42.59 28.84 18.67
CA ALA A 668 42.83 27.44 18.28
C ALA A 668 41.64 26.84 17.54
N ILE A 669 40.39 27.08 18.02
CA ILE A 669 39.17 26.60 17.36
C ILE A 669 38.97 27.32 16.02
N GLU A 670 39.25 28.61 15.90
CA GLU A 670 39.16 29.35 14.62
C GLU A 670 40.19 28.81 13.61
N GLN A 671 41.37 28.43 14.05
CA GLN A 671 42.40 27.79 13.22
C GLN A 671 41.92 26.39 12.76
N GLN A 672 41.36 25.58 13.67
CA GLN A 672 40.77 24.29 13.34
C GLN A 672 39.63 24.46 12.30
N ARG A 673 38.73 25.41 12.51
CA ARG A 673 37.65 25.73 11.60
C ARG A 673 38.16 26.07 10.19
N LYS A 674 39.22 26.89 10.09
CA LYS A 674 39.86 27.22 8.82
C LYS A 674 40.43 25.98 8.13
N GLN A 675 41.10 25.09 8.86
CA GLN A 675 41.63 23.83 8.31
C GLN A 675 40.53 22.95 7.73
N ILE A 676 39.37 22.85 8.42
CA ILE A 676 38.18 22.11 7.97
C ILE A 676 37.66 22.72 6.63
N GLN A 677 37.56 24.03 6.52
CA GLN A 677 37.10 24.74 5.33
C GLN A 677 38.08 24.60 4.17
N ASP A 678 39.40 24.74 4.42
CA ASP A 678 40.44 24.58 3.43
C ASP A 678 40.49 23.14 2.85
N TYR A 679 40.17 22.14 3.66
CA TYR A 679 40.10 20.75 3.23
C TYR A 679 39.04 20.53 2.16
N VAL A 680 37.84 21.11 2.30
CA VAL A 680 36.76 21.03 1.30
C VAL A 680 37.16 21.73 0.00
N TYR A 681 37.78 22.89 0.10
CA TYR A 681 38.22 23.64 -1.08
C TYR A 681 39.19 22.85 -1.91
N ASN A 682 40.16 22.18 -1.27
CA ASN A 682 41.16 21.36 -1.94
C ASN A 682 40.66 20.00 -2.45
N SER A 683 39.58 19.45 -1.84
CA SER A 683 38.97 18.18 -2.27
C SER A 683 38.02 18.37 -3.48
N ASN A 684 37.43 19.55 -3.66
CA ASN A 684 36.56 19.87 -4.79
C ASN A 684 37.37 20.24 -6.06
N VAL A 685 38.69 20.40 -5.99
CA VAL A 685 39.60 20.76 -7.12
C VAL A 685 40.29 19.52 -7.71
N ARG A 686 40.13 18.36 -7.08
CA ARG A 686 40.57 17.06 -7.61
C ARG A 686 39.39 16.20 -8.05
#